data_f391243ecab0f31dd6cf4ae9e0a7ab50
#
_entry.id   f391243ecab0f31dd6cf4ae9e0a7ab50
#
_cell.length_a   1.000
_cell.length_b   1.000
_cell.length_c   1.000
_cell.angle_alpha   90.00
_cell.angle_beta   90.00
_cell.angle_gamma   90.00
#
_symmetry.space_group_name_H-M   'P 1'
#
loop_
_entity.id
_entity.type
_entity.pdbx_description
1 polymer ?
#
loop_
_entity_poly.entity_id
_entity_poly.type
_entity_poly.pdbx_seq_one_letter_code
_entity_poly.pdbx_strand_id
1 'polypeptide(L)'
;MSNRLATRIGLLPGEERAPDALDLVRFRQPTSGAEVRTKGSLFLLAQVTGGDAALGRAAGEALEAIERDYYYDLSAGATGSITKALTGANRLLYHQRARLGVGKRGGVSVVGLVIRGREGHLAKLGPASAVIVRQGRMFELPPPPSVEEEDPSVRERRVADSLGEALEIQPYTWQGELAAGDRLALLSRNLAQVVGVDEVQRALATLRPAAAAEHLHQLFLIRGGSGSDGLLAIELVELAATAASHQLEPVHPHEELAGLPDRSPVPLADAIGQFLHRCGDAIDAAQAAVARGLLIGVNMLLAFVPRRRARYPTSIPRTALREESRRRRLGLVGIVAVAALLAAGASVASLPNPRPTDAILRASIARTAIGDALGLLTTVEERVDGRDLVDRDPRRADRLLEESLAAVEKASAAGVSSSSLDPLRSRIERGLDAIFAVARIRDVTTVADLATAFTGVDPTDMVLASDGSLWVAEVGRGRLIRVDPATGQSTVLYRSGQELDGAIAGAPWMIATAATDVVLIDRARQAWRFDLGEQVPHRLGLQGLATVSPDSRLFSALQHRPPLEIFNLYLVDAATGEVLKWTSGDVIPVRYPGPPAPFLVKRPDLAAADARDLMVDVNLWLLHASTVTRVNFGTPLSQAEYSLDRPPDAGLRPTLDYRTIDSATIGDREVIYVYDAANARILSFQRADGAFIRQWLAPVSGPTAGLLDSVLTLSVASVADGPPVAYLLTRTRVVRVVLE
;
A
#
# COMPACT_ATOMS: atom_id res chain seq x y z
N MET A 1 -23.31 20.37 -6.98
CA MET A 1 -21.99 19.86 -6.57
C MET A 1 -21.42 19.13 -7.76
N SER A 2 -20.29 19.56 -8.29
CA SER A 2 -19.68 18.93 -9.48
C SER A 2 -19.10 17.58 -9.07
N ASN A 3 -19.70 16.48 -9.50
CA ASN A 3 -19.15 15.15 -9.33
C ASN A 3 -17.78 15.10 -10.02
N ARG A 4 -16.72 14.89 -9.24
CA ARG A 4 -15.36 14.75 -9.77
C ARG A 4 -15.17 13.36 -10.33
N LEU A 5 -14.54 13.27 -11.50
CA LEU A 5 -14.10 12.00 -12.07
C LEU A 5 -12.74 11.63 -11.49
N ALA A 6 -12.58 10.36 -11.11
CA ALA A 6 -11.31 9.73 -10.83
C ALA A 6 -10.93 8.78 -11.97
N THR A 7 -9.66 8.45 -12.08
CA THR A 7 -9.13 7.57 -13.12
C THR A 7 -8.62 6.29 -12.51
N ARG A 8 -8.99 5.14 -13.08
CA ARG A 8 -8.33 3.85 -12.87
C ARG A 8 -7.45 3.58 -14.06
N ILE A 9 -6.23 3.12 -13.84
CA ILE A 9 -5.23 2.96 -14.88
C ILE A 9 -4.80 1.51 -14.96
N GLY A 10 -4.61 1.02 -16.18
CA GLY A 10 -3.89 -0.19 -16.50
C GLY A 10 -2.85 0.15 -17.55
N LEU A 11 -1.61 -0.29 -17.37
CA LEU A 11 -0.54 -0.02 -18.31
C LEU A 11 0.25 -1.27 -18.65
N LEU A 12 0.68 -1.33 -19.90
CA LEU A 12 1.75 -2.17 -20.37
C LEU A 12 2.87 -1.20 -20.78
N PRO A 13 3.91 -1.05 -19.98
CA PRO A 13 5.13 -0.47 -20.48
C PRO A 13 5.66 -1.44 -21.54
N GLY A 14 5.85 -0.95 -22.75
CA GLY A 14 6.47 -1.75 -23.79
C GLY A 14 7.82 -2.25 -23.29
N GLU A 15 8.00 -3.56 -23.18
CA GLU A 15 9.31 -4.12 -22.89
C GLU A 15 10.21 -4.00 -24.12
N GLU A 16 11.52 -3.85 -23.91
CA GLU A 16 12.54 -4.01 -24.93
C GLU A 16 12.54 -5.45 -25.45
N ARG A 17 11.56 -5.81 -26.28
CA ARG A 17 11.45 -7.16 -26.85
C ARG A 17 12.10 -7.30 -28.21
N ALA A 18 12.36 -6.18 -28.85
CA ALA A 18 13.13 -6.11 -30.09
C ALA A 18 14.10 -4.93 -29.98
N PRO A 19 15.34 -5.08 -30.48
CA PRO A 19 16.33 -4.01 -30.42
C PRO A 19 15.92 -2.72 -31.15
N ASP A 20 14.88 -2.78 -31.95
CA ASP A 20 14.40 -1.77 -32.89
C ASP A 20 12.96 -1.27 -32.61
N ALA A 21 12.30 -1.74 -31.58
CA ALA A 21 10.94 -1.32 -31.20
C ALA A 21 10.83 -1.15 -29.69
N LEU A 22 10.57 0.08 -29.27
CA LEU A 22 10.41 0.47 -27.89
C LEU A 22 9.14 1.30 -27.73
N ASP A 23 8.30 0.93 -26.76
CA ASP A 23 7.18 1.75 -26.32
C ASP A 23 7.51 2.36 -24.95
N LEU A 24 7.20 3.63 -24.81
CA LEU A 24 7.42 4.38 -23.59
C LEU A 24 6.08 4.89 -23.08
N VAL A 25 5.71 4.52 -21.87
CA VAL A 25 4.48 5.01 -21.22
C VAL A 25 4.86 5.89 -20.05
N ARG A 26 4.24 7.06 -19.95
CA ARG A 26 4.45 7.98 -18.84
C ARG A 26 3.15 8.66 -18.44
N PHE A 27 2.91 8.83 -17.17
CA PHE A 27 1.76 9.59 -16.70
C PHE A 27 2.08 10.34 -15.41
N ARG A 28 1.36 11.46 -15.22
CA ARG A 28 1.41 12.22 -13.96
C ARG A 28 0.01 12.63 -13.55
N GLN A 29 -0.33 12.30 -12.31
CA GLN A 29 -1.57 12.67 -11.65
C GLN A 29 -1.25 13.61 -10.47
N PRO A 30 -1.50 14.91 -10.60
CA PRO A 30 -1.24 15.85 -9.52
C PRO A 30 -2.13 15.56 -8.31
N THR A 31 -1.55 15.61 -7.13
CA THR A 31 -2.25 15.44 -5.85
C THR A 31 -2.64 16.78 -5.20
N SER A 32 -2.00 17.88 -5.60
CA SER A 32 -2.27 19.20 -5.04
C SER A 32 -3.42 19.93 -5.73
N GLY A 33 -4.24 20.64 -4.95
CA GLY A 33 -5.49 21.22 -5.42
C GLY A 33 -5.38 22.29 -6.51
N ALA A 34 -4.25 23.00 -6.68
CA ALA A 34 -4.05 23.99 -7.73
C ALA A 34 -3.76 23.33 -9.08
N GLU A 35 -2.79 22.42 -9.16
CA GLU A 35 -2.44 21.72 -10.38
C GLU A 35 -3.60 20.86 -10.92
N VAL A 36 -4.32 20.17 -10.02
CA VAL A 36 -5.51 19.37 -10.40
C VAL A 36 -6.55 20.22 -11.12
N ARG A 37 -6.81 21.44 -10.63
CA ARG A 37 -7.81 22.33 -11.23
C ARG A 37 -7.35 22.98 -12.54
N THR A 38 -6.08 23.33 -12.63
CA THR A 38 -5.56 24.11 -13.77
C THR A 38 -5.00 23.23 -14.87
N LYS A 39 -4.36 22.13 -14.54
CA LYS A 39 -3.65 21.25 -15.47
C LYS A 39 -4.30 19.88 -15.63
N GLY A 40 -4.83 19.28 -14.56
CA GLY A 40 -5.36 17.92 -14.59
C GLY A 40 -4.28 16.85 -14.69
N SER A 41 -4.69 15.62 -15.00
CA SER A 41 -3.82 14.46 -15.15
C SER A 41 -3.34 14.33 -16.59
N LEU A 42 -2.04 14.09 -16.78
CA LEU A 42 -1.40 13.92 -18.08
C LEU A 42 -1.00 12.46 -18.29
N PHE A 43 -1.31 11.90 -19.44
CA PHE A 43 -1.00 10.55 -19.88
C PHE A 43 -0.31 10.61 -21.23
N LEU A 44 0.84 9.93 -21.37
CA LEU A 44 1.69 9.96 -22.56
C LEU A 44 2.04 8.53 -22.97
N LEU A 45 1.98 8.27 -24.27
CA LEU A 45 2.54 7.07 -24.88
C LEU A 45 3.39 7.48 -26.09
N ALA A 46 4.64 7.00 -26.12
CA ALA A 46 5.48 7.10 -27.30
C ALA A 46 5.81 5.71 -27.84
N GLN A 47 5.69 5.55 -29.13
CA GLN A 47 6.10 4.36 -29.85
C GLN A 47 7.33 4.68 -30.71
N VAL A 48 8.44 3.96 -30.51
CA VAL A 48 9.66 4.09 -31.29
C VAL A 48 9.77 2.89 -32.21
N THR A 49 9.92 3.11 -33.49
CA THR A 49 10.01 2.06 -34.53
C THR A 49 11.25 2.24 -35.38
N GLY A 50 11.94 1.13 -35.70
CA GLY A 50 13.07 1.11 -36.63
C GLY A 50 14.28 1.92 -36.19
N GLY A 51 14.39 2.24 -34.88
CA GLY A 51 15.48 3.01 -34.29
C GLY A 51 16.46 2.15 -33.50
N ASP A 52 17.56 2.76 -33.12
CA ASP A 52 18.51 2.18 -32.17
C ASP A 52 18.16 2.60 -30.73
N ALA A 53 18.86 2.04 -29.73
CA ALA A 53 18.69 2.38 -28.34
C ALA A 53 18.96 3.89 -28.04
N ALA A 54 19.71 4.59 -28.89
CA ALA A 54 19.93 6.02 -28.74
C ALA A 54 18.67 6.82 -29.08
N LEU A 55 17.92 6.42 -30.12
CA LEU A 55 16.61 7.02 -30.44
C LEU A 55 15.58 6.75 -29.33
N GLY A 56 15.59 5.55 -28.74
CA GLY A 56 14.75 5.21 -27.60
C GLY A 56 15.01 6.12 -26.38
N ARG A 57 16.27 6.31 -26.02
CA ARG A 57 16.64 7.26 -24.94
C ARG A 57 16.23 8.69 -25.25
N ALA A 58 16.47 9.17 -26.47
CA ALA A 58 16.08 10.51 -26.90
C ALA A 58 14.55 10.69 -26.90
N ALA A 59 13.79 9.64 -27.23
CA ALA A 59 12.33 9.64 -27.11
C ALA A 59 11.88 9.72 -25.64
N GLY A 60 12.56 9.03 -24.72
CA GLY A 60 12.33 9.14 -23.27
C GLY A 60 12.54 10.56 -22.75
N GLU A 61 13.67 11.20 -23.14
CA GLU A 61 13.96 12.60 -22.79
C GLU A 61 12.91 13.57 -23.38
N ALA A 62 12.41 13.27 -24.58
CA ALA A 62 11.33 14.04 -25.20
C ALA A 62 10.01 13.92 -24.39
N LEU A 63 9.66 12.72 -23.92
CA LEU A 63 8.47 12.54 -23.04
C LEU A 63 8.62 13.29 -21.71
N GLU A 64 9.81 13.28 -21.10
CA GLU A 64 10.09 14.07 -19.91
C GLU A 64 9.96 15.57 -20.14
N ALA A 65 10.43 16.04 -21.31
CA ALA A 65 10.27 17.42 -21.71
C ALA A 65 8.78 17.78 -21.91
N ILE A 66 7.98 16.91 -22.54
CA ILE A 66 6.54 17.11 -22.70
C ILE A 66 5.85 17.25 -21.34
N GLU A 67 6.12 16.33 -20.39
CA GLU A 67 5.52 16.39 -19.07
C GLU A 67 5.90 17.69 -18.34
N ARG A 68 7.18 18.00 -18.28
CA ARG A 68 7.70 19.20 -17.64
C ARG A 68 7.07 20.47 -18.25
N ASP A 69 7.18 20.64 -19.55
CA ASP A 69 6.78 21.86 -20.25
C ASP A 69 5.25 22.04 -20.22
N TYR A 70 4.48 20.96 -20.21
CA TYR A 70 3.03 20.99 -20.01
C TYR A 70 2.65 21.60 -18.66
N TYR A 71 3.26 21.14 -17.56
CA TYR A 71 2.91 21.64 -16.23
C TYR A 71 3.45 23.03 -15.95
N TYR A 72 4.56 23.43 -16.57
CA TYR A 72 5.13 24.78 -16.43
C TYR A 72 4.46 25.84 -17.30
N ASP A 73 3.76 25.48 -18.36
CA ASP A 73 3.07 26.46 -19.23
C ASP A 73 1.80 27.00 -18.55
N LEU A 74 1.89 28.19 -17.99
CA LEU A 74 0.76 28.89 -17.34
C LEU A 74 -0.08 29.72 -18.31
N SER A 75 0.32 29.86 -19.58
CA SER A 75 -0.21 30.85 -20.52
C SER A 75 -1.34 30.35 -21.42
N ALA A 76 -1.54 29.02 -21.51
CA ALA A 76 -2.48 28.42 -22.43
C ALA A 76 -3.47 27.48 -21.76
N GLY A 77 -4.62 27.22 -22.37
CA GLY A 77 -5.51 26.14 -21.99
C GLY A 77 -4.86 24.77 -22.21
N ALA A 78 -5.48 23.70 -21.68
CA ALA A 78 -4.90 22.36 -21.69
C ALA A 78 -4.48 21.88 -23.10
N THR A 79 -5.32 22.05 -24.11
CA THR A 79 -4.99 21.71 -25.50
C THR A 79 -3.82 22.54 -26.05
N GLY A 80 -3.78 23.83 -25.77
CA GLY A 80 -2.66 24.69 -26.17
C GLY A 80 -1.36 24.32 -25.48
N SER A 81 -1.42 24.03 -24.18
CA SER A 81 -0.24 23.63 -23.39
C SER A 81 0.34 22.28 -23.87
N ILE A 82 -0.49 21.26 -24.13
CA ILE A 82 0.01 19.97 -24.62
C ILE A 82 0.58 20.08 -26.04
N THR A 83 -0.04 20.90 -26.90
CA THR A 83 0.47 21.15 -28.24
C THR A 83 1.82 21.87 -28.24
N LYS A 84 1.98 22.89 -27.37
CA LYS A 84 3.26 23.59 -27.18
C LYS A 84 4.34 22.65 -26.65
N ALA A 85 4.00 21.83 -25.66
CA ALA A 85 4.91 20.87 -25.06
C ALA A 85 5.39 19.83 -26.11
N LEU A 86 4.49 19.31 -26.96
CA LEU A 86 4.83 18.44 -28.08
C LEU A 86 5.75 19.14 -29.08
N THR A 87 5.45 20.39 -29.42
CA THR A 87 6.27 21.17 -30.36
C THR A 87 7.68 21.44 -29.78
N GLY A 88 7.78 21.71 -28.49
CA GLY A 88 9.05 21.86 -27.78
C GLY A 88 9.89 20.58 -27.80
N ALA A 89 9.27 19.46 -27.46
CA ALA A 89 9.90 18.13 -27.50
C ALA A 89 10.31 17.73 -28.93
N ASN A 90 9.53 18.10 -29.94
CA ASN A 90 9.89 17.90 -31.33
C ASN A 90 11.22 18.61 -31.70
N ARG A 91 11.34 19.88 -31.33
CA ARG A 91 12.57 20.64 -31.57
C ARG A 91 13.77 20.04 -30.85
N LEU A 92 13.57 19.61 -29.59
CA LEU A 92 14.60 18.93 -28.81
C LEU A 92 15.08 17.67 -29.54
N LEU A 93 14.16 16.79 -29.92
CA LEU A 93 14.48 15.53 -30.60
C LEU A 93 15.07 15.76 -32.01
N TYR A 94 14.59 16.74 -32.75
CA TYR A 94 15.16 17.12 -34.05
C TYR A 94 16.64 17.50 -33.95
N HIS A 95 17.02 18.31 -32.96
CA HIS A 95 18.40 18.68 -32.74
C HIS A 95 19.25 17.53 -32.21
N GLN A 96 18.69 16.65 -31.37
CA GLN A 96 19.38 15.46 -30.88
C GLN A 96 19.65 14.45 -32.01
N ARG A 97 18.69 14.19 -32.90
CA ARG A 97 18.86 13.32 -34.07
C ARG A 97 19.96 13.82 -34.99
N ALA A 98 20.05 15.12 -35.20
CA ALA A 98 21.12 15.74 -36.00
C ALA A 98 22.51 15.55 -35.36
N ARG A 99 22.61 15.58 -34.03
CA ARG A 99 23.87 15.37 -33.29
C ARG A 99 24.31 13.91 -33.22
N LEU A 100 23.35 13.01 -33.04
CA LEU A 100 23.62 11.59 -32.88
C LEU A 100 23.96 10.89 -34.19
N GLY A 101 23.85 11.58 -35.32
CA GLY A 101 24.09 10.96 -36.64
C GLY A 101 23.11 9.80 -36.93
N VAL A 102 22.05 9.70 -36.14
CA VAL A 102 21.00 8.69 -36.31
C VAL A 102 20.31 9.03 -37.64
N GLY A 103 20.65 8.26 -38.65
CA GLY A 103 20.15 8.45 -40.00
C GLY A 103 18.62 8.40 -40.00
N LYS A 104 18.00 8.76 -41.13
CA LYS A 104 16.55 8.83 -41.37
C LYS A 104 15.76 7.51 -41.09
N ARG A 105 16.37 6.54 -40.44
CA ARG A 105 15.78 5.25 -40.08
C ARG A 105 15.27 5.31 -38.66
N GLY A 106 13.99 5.09 -38.48
CA GLY A 106 13.29 5.08 -37.21
C GLY A 106 12.37 6.26 -36.99
N GLY A 107 11.18 6.00 -36.51
CA GLY A 107 10.14 6.96 -36.23
C GLY A 107 9.77 7.00 -34.75
N VAL A 108 9.37 8.17 -34.26
CA VAL A 108 8.83 8.34 -32.91
C VAL A 108 7.41 8.88 -33.03
N SER A 109 6.44 8.06 -32.68
CA SER A 109 5.03 8.45 -32.60
C SER A 109 4.69 8.77 -31.16
N VAL A 110 3.97 9.88 -30.92
CA VAL A 110 3.59 10.28 -29.57
C VAL A 110 2.10 10.63 -29.50
N VAL A 111 1.46 10.16 -28.46
CA VAL A 111 0.11 10.55 -28.10
C VAL A 111 0.09 11.05 -26.66
N GLY A 112 -0.50 12.22 -26.43
CA GLY A 112 -0.67 12.81 -25.11
C GLY A 112 -2.13 13.12 -24.85
N LEU A 113 -2.65 12.64 -23.71
CA LEU A 113 -4.02 12.87 -23.25
C LEU A 113 -3.97 13.59 -21.91
N VAL A 114 -4.75 14.64 -21.78
CA VAL A 114 -4.98 15.36 -20.51
C VAL A 114 -6.42 15.17 -20.08
N ILE A 115 -6.64 14.82 -18.84
CA ILE A 115 -7.96 14.75 -18.21
C ILE A 115 -8.03 15.81 -17.12
N ARG A 116 -8.91 16.81 -17.31
CA ARG A 116 -9.13 17.92 -16.38
C ARG A 116 -10.60 18.03 -16.01
N GLY A 117 -10.96 17.57 -14.83
CA GLY A 117 -12.35 17.47 -14.41
C GLY A 117 -13.15 16.52 -15.30
N ARG A 118 -14.06 17.06 -16.12
CA ARG A 118 -14.84 16.30 -17.13
C ARG A 118 -14.40 16.59 -18.55
N GLU A 119 -13.29 17.24 -18.75
CA GLU A 119 -12.77 17.58 -20.07
C GLU A 119 -11.58 16.69 -20.42
N GLY A 120 -11.59 16.12 -21.60
CA GLY A 120 -10.46 15.43 -22.23
C GLY A 120 -9.83 16.31 -23.30
N HIS A 121 -8.50 16.42 -23.28
CA HIS A 121 -7.72 17.13 -24.30
C HIS A 121 -6.63 16.20 -24.81
N LEU A 122 -6.53 16.06 -26.11
CA LEU A 122 -5.58 15.15 -26.73
C LEU A 122 -4.76 15.88 -27.79
N ALA A 123 -3.47 15.54 -27.87
CA ALA A 123 -2.59 15.88 -28.96
C ALA A 123 -1.79 14.65 -29.40
N LYS A 124 -1.74 14.34 -30.69
CA LYS A 124 -1.00 13.18 -31.20
C LYS A 124 -0.19 13.52 -32.43
N LEU A 125 0.90 12.80 -32.62
CA LEU A 125 1.75 12.84 -33.80
C LEU A 125 2.18 11.42 -34.17
N GLY A 126 1.99 11.03 -35.42
CA GLY A 126 2.34 9.71 -35.93
C GLY A 126 1.27 8.64 -35.71
N PRO A 127 1.61 7.35 -35.94
CA PRO A 127 0.66 6.27 -36.06
C PRO A 127 0.14 5.66 -34.74
N ALA A 128 0.68 6.06 -33.59
CA ALA A 128 0.11 5.60 -32.29
C ALA A 128 -1.36 6.05 -32.17
N SER A 129 -2.20 5.23 -31.56
CA SER A 129 -3.64 5.45 -31.53
C SER A 129 -4.12 5.85 -30.12
N ALA A 130 -5.17 6.65 -30.11
CA ALA A 130 -5.97 6.89 -28.92
C ALA A 130 -7.43 6.55 -29.23
N VAL A 131 -8.08 5.88 -28.28
CA VAL A 131 -9.48 5.48 -28.45
C VAL A 131 -10.27 5.76 -27.18
N ILE A 132 -11.58 5.98 -27.35
CA ILE A 132 -12.54 6.04 -26.26
C ILE A 132 -13.62 4.99 -26.48
N VAL A 133 -13.91 4.21 -25.45
CA VAL A 133 -15.05 3.30 -25.40
C VAL A 133 -16.14 3.92 -24.52
N ARG A 134 -17.27 4.22 -25.14
CA ARG A 134 -18.45 4.81 -24.51
C ARG A 134 -19.65 3.95 -24.81
N GLN A 135 -20.36 3.49 -23.79
CA GLN A 135 -21.55 2.62 -23.95
C GLN A 135 -21.26 1.38 -24.83
N GLY A 136 -20.07 0.77 -24.67
CA GLY A 136 -19.64 -0.42 -25.41
C GLY A 136 -19.20 -0.18 -26.84
N ARG A 137 -19.27 1.05 -27.36
CA ARG A 137 -18.77 1.42 -28.72
C ARG A 137 -17.44 2.13 -28.62
N MET A 138 -16.51 1.74 -29.46
CA MET A 138 -15.19 2.36 -29.54
C MET A 138 -15.14 3.43 -30.64
N PHE A 139 -14.51 4.56 -30.31
CA PHE A 139 -14.29 5.68 -31.24
C PHE A 139 -12.80 6.04 -31.19
N GLU A 140 -12.21 6.26 -32.36
CA GLU A 140 -10.83 6.75 -32.45
C GLU A 140 -10.78 8.25 -32.11
N LEU A 141 -9.70 8.67 -31.46
CA LEU A 141 -9.43 10.07 -31.10
C LEU A 141 -8.12 10.55 -31.74
N PRO A 142 -8.12 11.70 -32.42
CA PRO A 142 -9.31 12.42 -32.95
C PRO A 142 -10.13 11.55 -33.89
N PRO A 143 -11.44 11.79 -34.04
CA PRO A 143 -12.19 11.07 -35.04
C PRO A 143 -11.58 11.30 -36.44
N PRO A 144 -11.52 10.26 -37.28
CA PRO A 144 -11.02 10.44 -38.62
C PRO A 144 -11.84 11.52 -39.33
N PRO A 145 -11.19 12.43 -40.08
CA PRO A 145 -11.94 13.42 -40.90
C PRO A 145 -12.89 12.71 -41.85
N SER A 146 -14.02 13.32 -42.12
CA SER A 146 -14.98 12.81 -43.11
C SER A 146 -14.28 12.69 -44.47
N VAL A 147 -14.56 11.61 -45.18
CA VAL A 147 -13.88 11.23 -46.44
C VAL A 147 -13.99 12.35 -47.52
N GLU A 148 -14.90 13.29 -47.30
CA GLU A 148 -15.17 14.42 -48.23
C GLU A 148 -14.35 15.68 -47.93
N GLU A 149 -13.68 15.77 -46.78
CA GLU A 149 -13.06 17.02 -46.30
C GLU A 149 -11.53 17.07 -46.37
N GLU A 150 -10.83 15.97 -46.63
CA GLU A 150 -9.36 15.97 -46.59
C GLU A 150 -8.74 15.34 -47.84
N ASP A 151 -7.81 16.06 -48.46
CA ASP A 151 -6.96 15.56 -49.54
C ASP A 151 -6.17 14.32 -49.07
N PRO A 152 -6.29 13.16 -49.76
CA PRO A 152 -5.59 11.93 -49.41
C PRO A 152 -4.07 12.11 -49.18
N SER A 153 -3.44 13.01 -49.93
CA SER A 153 -2.01 13.29 -49.79
C SER A 153 -1.64 14.02 -48.49
N VAL A 154 -2.56 14.78 -47.92
CA VAL A 154 -2.40 15.44 -46.62
C VAL A 154 -2.59 14.41 -45.50
N ARG A 155 -3.55 13.50 -45.65
CA ARG A 155 -3.81 12.42 -44.69
C ARG A 155 -2.64 11.44 -44.60
N GLU A 156 -2.07 11.03 -45.75
CA GLU A 156 -0.89 10.13 -45.76
C GLU A 156 0.33 10.80 -45.13
N ARG A 157 0.58 12.09 -45.40
CA ARG A 157 1.67 12.82 -44.76
C ARG A 157 1.54 12.91 -43.25
N ARG A 158 0.37 13.23 -42.73
CA ARG A 158 0.15 13.36 -41.27
C ARG A 158 0.22 12.06 -40.54
N VAL A 159 -0.18 10.93 -41.14
CA VAL A 159 -0.03 9.58 -40.52
C VAL A 159 1.44 9.14 -40.51
N ALA A 160 2.23 9.62 -41.45
CA ALA A 160 3.66 9.32 -41.57
C ALA A 160 4.56 10.22 -40.72
N ASP A 161 4.04 11.38 -40.26
CA ASP A 161 4.82 12.34 -39.49
C ASP A 161 5.31 11.73 -38.17
N SER A 162 6.58 11.95 -37.88
CA SER A 162 7.28 11.41 -36.72
C SER A 162 7.94 12.54 -35.95
N LEU A 163 7.96 12.43 -34.62
CA LEU A 163 8.59 13.41 -33.75
C LEU A 163 10.10 13.49 -34.07
N GLY A 164 10.61 14.70 -34.24
CA GLY A 164 12.01 14.96 -34.56
C GLY A 164 12.41 14.72 -36.01
N GLU A 165 11.49 14.49 -36.96
CA GLU A 165 11.79 14.39 -38.39
C GLU A 165 11.81 15.76 -39.09
N ALA A 166 10.93 16.63 -38.71
CA ALA A 166 10.82 18.00 -39.22
C ALA A 166 10.97 19.00 -38.06
N LEU A 167 11.50 20.19 -38.37
CA LEU A 167 11.65 21.26 -37.37
C LEU A 167 10.27 21.76 -36.88
N GLU A 168 9.32 21.84 -37.79
CA GLU A 168 7.95 22.25 -37.53
C GLU A 168 7.01 21.07 -37.73
N ILE A 169 6.11 20.88 -36.76
CA ILE A 169 5.08 19.84 -36.75
C ILE A 169 3.72 20.46 -36.51
N GLN A 170 2.69 19.75 -36.93
CA GLN A 170 1.31 20.10 -36.64
C GLN A 170 0.60 18.90 -36.04
N PRO A 171 0.61 18.77 -34.66
CA PRO A 171 -0.07 17.68 -34.01
C PRO A 171 -1.57 17.68 -34.23
N TYR A 172 -2.16 16.50 -34.37
CA TYR A 172 -3.61 16.35 -34.31
C TYR A 172 -4.10 16.62 -32.90
N THR A 173 -5.11 17.45 -32.76
CA THR A 173 -5.71 17.78 -31.46
C THR A 173 -7.17 17.37 -31.40
N TRP A 174 -7.61 17.01 -30.22
CA TRP A 174 -9.00 16.76 -29.90
C TRP A 174 -9.31 17.31 -28.51
N GLN A 175 -10.56 17.78 -28.37
CA GLN A 175 -11.13 18.17 -27.09
C GLN A 175 -12.56 17.67 -27.01
N GLY A 176 -12.96 17.13 -25.84
CA GLY A 176 -14.31 16.62 -25.65
C GLY A 176 -14.69 16.46 -24.21
N GLU A 177 -15.98 16.31 -23.94
CA GLU A 177 -16.50 16.04 -22.62
C GLU A 177 -16.42 14.55 -22.31
N LEU A 178 -15.98 14.23 -21.08
CA LEU A 178 -15.83 12.90 -20.54
C LEU A 178 -16.90 12.63 -19.47
N ALA A 179 -17.36 11.39 -19.39
CA ALA A 179 -18.35 10.93 -18.44
C ALA A 179 -17.82 9.76 -17.59
N ALA A 180 -18.43 9.55 -16.43
CA ALA A 180 -18.17 8.34 -15.67
C ALA A 180 -18.58 7.08 -16.48
N GLY A 181 -17.76 6.07 -16.45
CA GLY A 181 -17.90 4.86 -17.27
C GLY A 181 -17.24 4.94 -18.65
N ASP A 182 -16.76 6.11 -19.08
CA ASP A 182 -15.91 6.19 -20.27
C ASP A 182 -14.58 5.47 -20.02
N ARG A 183 -14.10 4.77 -21.01
CA ARG A 183 -12.80 4.10 -20.99
C ARG A 183 -11.96 4.59 -22.16
N LEU A 184 -10.80 5.13 -21.85
CA LEU A 184 -9.85 5.62 -22.85
C LEU A 184 -8.66 4.67 -22.92
N ALA A 185 -8.04 4.59 -24.10
CA ALA A 185 -6.77 3.90 -24.22
C ALA A 185 -5.85 4.65 -25.20
N LEU A 186 -4.57 4.72 -24.82
CA LEU A 186 -3.47 5.07 -25.70
C LEU A 186 -2.75 3.76 -26.02
N LEU A 187 -2.55 3.44 -27.29
CA LEU A 187 -2.01 2.16 -27.71
C LEU A 187 -1.06 2.29 -28.90
N SER A 188 -0.07 1.41 -28.93
CA SER A 188 0.81 1.30 -30.08
C SER A 188 0.05 0.79 -31.30
N ARG A 189 0.45 1.24 -32.48
CA ARG A 189 -0.15 0.77 -33.73
C ARG A 189 0.00 -0.74 -33.89
N ASN A 190 1.13 -1.29 -33.51
CA ASN A 190 1.44 -2.70 -33.64
C ASN A 190 0.49 -3.57 -32.79
N LEU A 191 0.24 -3.20 -31.54
CA LEU A 191 -0.75 -3.85 -30.69
C LEU A 191 -2.13 -3.89 -31.35
N ALA A 192 -2.60 -2.72 -31.82
CA ALA A 192 -3.90 -2.62 -32.47
C ALA A 192 -4.02 -3.47 -33.76
N GLN A 193 -2.94 -3.57 -34.54
CA GLN A 193 -2.92 -4.35 -35.78
C GLN A 193 -2.89 -5.86 -35.54
N VAL A 194 -2.10 -6.32 -34.58
CA VAL A 194 -1.95 -7.76 -34.27
C VAL A 194 -3.17 -8.29 -33.55
N VAL A 195 -3.66 -7.57 -32.55
CA VAL A 195 -4.80 -8.00 -31.75
C VAL A 195 -6.13 -7.80 -32.47
N GLY A 196 -6.23 -6.75 -33.29
CA GLY A 196 -7.46 -6.39 -34.00
C GLY A 196 -8.38 -5.47 -33.18
N VAL A 197 -9.06 -4.58 -33.90
CA VAL A 197 -9.88 -3.50 -33.33
C VAL A 197 -11.05 -4.02 -32.49
N ASP A 198 -11.70 -5.12 -32.94
CA ASP A 198 -12.86 -5.68 -32.24
C ASP A 198 -12.47 -6.28 -30.87
N GLU A 199 -11.29 -6.87 -30.77
CA GLU A 199 -10.80 -7.44 -29.50
C GLU A 199 -10.37 -6.36 -28.53
N VAL A 200 -9.71 -5.31 -29.06
CA VAL A 200 -9.38 -4.12 -28.23
C VAL A 200 -10.66 -3.50 -27.68
N GLN A 201 -11.69 -3.32 -28.53
CA GLN A 201 -12.99 -2.80 -28.09
C GLN A 201 -13.61 -3.69 -27.00
N ARG A 202 -13.64 -5.01 -27.23
CA ARG A 202 -14.24 -5.97 -26.29
C ARG A 202 -13.52 -5.94 -24.94
N ALA A 203 -12.18 -6.02 -24.94
CA ALA A 203 -11.38 -5.97 -23.73
C ALA A 203 -11.60 -4.67 -22.96
N LEU A 204 -11.50 -3.52 -23.63
CA LEU A 204 -11.73 -2.23 -23.00
C LEU A 204 -13.19 -2.04 -22.53
N ALA A 205 -14.19 -2.65 -23.19
CA ALA A 205 -15.59 -2.53 -22.79
C ALA A 205 -15.94 -3.39 -21.56
N THR A 206 -15.30 -4.53 -21.39
CA THR A 206 -15.72 -5.55 -20.40
C THR A 206 -14.77 -5.70 -19.22
N LEU A 207 -13.46 -5.50 -19.42
CA LEU A 207 -12.45 -5.73 -18.39
C LEU A 207 -12.08 -4.43 -17.69
N ARG A 208 -11.61 -4.51 -16.44
CA ARG A 208 -10.96 -3.39 -15.76
C ARG A 208 -9.66 -3.02 -16.49
N PRO A 209 -9.18 -1.77 -16.41
CA PRO A 209 -8.02 -1.31 -17.19
C PRO A 209 -6.78 -2.19 -17.09
N ALA A 210 -6.41 -2.63 -15.88
CA ALA A 210 -5.26 -3.51 -15.70
C ALA A 210 -5.47 -4.90 -16.34
N ALA A 211 -6.65 -5.48 -16.16
CA ALA A 211 -7.00 -6.76 -16.77
C ALA A 211 -7.13 -6.66 -18.30
N ALA A 212 -7.62 -5.54 -18.82
CA ALA A 212 -7.69 -5.27 -20.26
C ALA A 212 -6.28 -5.18 -20.86
N ALA A 213 -5.37 -4.49 -20.18
CA ALA A 213 -3.99 -4.36 -20.61
C ALA A 213 -3.31 -5.74 -20.68
N GLU A 214 -3.42 -6.53 -19.64
CA GLU A 214 -2.84 -7.87 -19.58
C GLU A 214 -3.44 -8.80 -20.63
N HIS A 215 -4.77 -8.80 -20.76
CA HIS A 215 -5.47 -9.64 -21.76
C HIS A 215 -5.02 -9.31 -23.19
N LEU A 216 -4.93 -8.03 -23.52
CA LEU A 216 -4.51 -7.59 -24.86
C LEU A 216 -3.05 -7.93 -25.15
N HIS A 217 -2.20 -7.85 -24.13
CA HIS A 217 -0.80 -8.29 -24.23
C HIS A 217 -0.68 -9.80 -24.48
N GLN A 218 -1.42 -10.61 -23.74
CA GLN A 218 -1.42 -12.06 -23.94
C GLN A 218 -1.92 -12.43 -25.33
N LEU A 219 -2.98 -11.78 -25.81
CA LEU A 219 -3.46 -11.99 -27.17
C LEU A 219 -2.44 -11.57 -28.23
N PHE A 220 -1.74 -10.47 -28.01
CA PHE A 220 -0.66 -10.02 -28.87
C PHE A 220 0.42 -11.10 -29.03
N LEU A 221 0.86 -11.71 -27.91
CA LEU A 221 1.84 -12.78 -27.93
C LEU A 221 1.32 -14.06 -28.59
N ILE A 222 0.09 -14.48 -28.26
CA ILE A 222 -0.54 -15.69 -28.84
C ILE A 222 -0.67 -15.57 -30.36
N ARG A 223 -0.94 -14.36 -30.89
CA ARG A 223 -1.05 -14.09 -32.31
C ARG A 223 0.29 -13.88 -33.01
N GLY A 224 1.40 -14.17 -32.32
CA GLY A 224 2.75 -14.03 -32.87
C GLY A 224 3.24 -12.58 -32.97
N GLY A 225 2.64 -11.68 -32.20
CA GLY A 225 3.07 -10.30 -32.13
C GLY A 225 4.50 -10.18 -31.58
N SER A 226 5.28 -9.31 -32.18
CA SER A 226 6.65 -8.98 -31.76
C SER A 226 6.87 -7.48 -31.85
N GLY A 227 7.72 -6.94 -31.00
CA GLY A 227 8.02 -5.51 -30.94
C GLY A 227 7.03 -4.74 -30.05
N SER A 228 6.68 -3.54 -30.51
CA SER A 228 5.86 -2.58 -29.75
C SER A 228 4.46 -3.09 -29.40
N ASP A 229 4.13 -3.17 -28.13
CA ASP A 229 2.81 -3.57 -27.60
C ASP A 229 2.30 -2.63 -26.48
N GLY A 230 2.88 -1.43 -26.37
CA GLY A 230 2.54 -0.45 -25.34
C GLY A 230 1.06 -0.09 -25.33
N LEU A 231 0.49 -0.07 -24.14
CA LEU A 231 -0.89 0.28 -23.87
C LEU A 231 -1.00 1.03 -22.55
N LEU A 232 -1.81 2.08 -22.55
CA LEU A 232 -2.26 2.78 -21.36
C LEU A 232 -3.78 2.85 -21.39
N ALA A 233 -4.45 2.03 -20.57
CA ALA A 233 -5.90 1.98 -20.45
C ALA A 233 -6.35 2.79 -19.23
N ILE A 234 -7.41 3.59 -19.37
CA ILE A 234 -7.91 4.51 -18.36
C ILE A 234 -9.42 4.32 -18.26
N GLU A 235 -9.95 4.07 -17.08
CA GLU A 235 -11.39 4.09 -16.81
C GLU A 235 -11.74 5.30 -15.95
N LEU A 236 -12.79 6.00 -16.32
CA LEU A 236 -13.31 7.13 -15.58
C LEU A 236 -14.40 6.68 -14.63
N VAL A 237 -14.18 6.89 -13.34
CA VAL A 237 -15.14 6.53 -12.28
C VAL A 237 -15.62 7.79 -11.56
N GLU A 238 -16.86 7.78 -11.14
CA GLU A 238 -17.39 8.86 -10.31
C GLU A 238 -16.82 8.75 -8.91
N LEU A 239 -16.15 9.80 -8.42
CA LEU A 239 -15.84 9.88 -7.00
C LEU A 239 -17.16 10.08 -6.27
N ALA A 240 -17.67 9.05 -5.60
CA ALA A 240 -18.73 9.22 -4.63
C ALA A 240 -18.27 10.31 -3.65
N ALA A 241 -19.05 11.37 -3.51
CA ALA A 241 -18.82 12.35 -2.47
C ALA A 241 -19.01 11.64 -1.14
N THR A 242 -17.95 11.08 -0.60
CA THR A 242 -17.91 10.62 0.78
C THR A 242 -18.23 11.85 1.60
N ALA A 243 -19.37 11.83 2.27
CA ALA A 243 -19.91 12.91 3.05
C ALA A 243 -18.94 13.28 4.19
N ALA A 244 -17.99 14.12 3.88
CA ALA A 244 -17.21 14.90 4.84
C ALA A 244 -17.90 16.26 4.96
N SER A 245 -19.14 16.25 5.39
CA SER A 245 -19.83 17.40 5.94
C SER A 245 -20.73 16.92 7.08
N HIS A 246 -20.10 16.63 8.21
CA HIS A 246 -20.79 16.85 9.47
C HIS A 246 -21.00 18.37 9.61
N GLN A 247 -21.95 18.91 8.88
CA GLN A 247 -22.69 20.07 9.36
C GLN A 247 -23.50 19.58 10.52
N LEU A 248 -23.10 20.00 11.72
CA LEU A 248 -23.94 19.95 12.90
C LEU A 248 -25.22 20.76 12.59
N GLU A 249 -26.28 20.08 12.20
CA GLU A 249 -27.61 20.65 12.31
C GLU A 249 -27.94 20.76 13.80
N PRO A 250 -28.51 21.88 14.26
CA PRO A 250 -28.98 22.00 15.63
C PRO A 250 -30.16 21.06 15.83
N VAL A 251 -29.96 20.01 16.63
CA VAL A 251 -31.05 19.14 17.08
C VAL A 251 -31.89 19.93 18.03
N HIS A 252 -33.13 20.22 17.63
CA HIS A 252 -34.18 20.63 18.53
C HIS A 252 -34.52 19.49 19.48
N PRO A 253 -34.70 19.76 20.80
CA PRO A 253 -35.05 18.72 21.75
C PRO A 253 -36.55 18.42 21.64
N HIS A 254 -36.89 17.22 21.25
CA HIS A 254 -38.21 16.63 21.54
C HIS A 254 -38.06 15.32 22.30
N GLU A 255 -38.48 15.41 23.50
CA GLU A 255 -39.14 14.49 24.44
C GLU A 255 -39.11 12.98 24.19
N GLU A 256 -38.96 12.33 25.35
CA GLU A 256 -39.31 10.95 25.70
C GLU A 256 -38.36 9.83 25.35
N LEU A 257 -37.48 9.56 26.30
CA LEU A 257 -37.25 8.19 26.79
C LEU A 257 -36.84 8.26 28.26
N ALA A 258 -37.78 8.06 29.12
CA ALA A 258 -37.58 7.84 30.56
C ALA A 258 -36.95 6.46 30.77
N GLY A 259 -35.87 6.38 31.54
CA GLY A 259 -35.46 5.15 32.19
C GLY A 259 -34.05 4.63 31.97
N LEU A 260 -33.01 5.48 32.09
CA LEU A 260 -31.66 5.00 32.40
C LEU A 260 -30.99 5.93 33.42
N PRO A 261 -30.26 5.44 34.43
CA PRO A 261 -29.72 6.27 35.48
C PRO A 261 -28.59 7.16 34.91
N ASP A 262 -28.79 8.44 35.17
CA ASP A 262 -27.90 9.54 34.85
C ASP A 262 -26.50 9.35 35.47
N ARG A 263 -25.50 9.08 34.63
CA ARG A 263 -24.09 9.21 34.97
C ARG A 263 -23.53 10.44 34.25
N SER A 264 -23.80 11.58 34.88
CA SER A 264 -23.13 12.82 34.50
C SER A 264 -21.60 12.67 34.70
N PRO A 265 -20.77 13.07 33.72
CA PRO A 265 -19.34 13.14 33.94
C PRO A 265 -19.06 14.25 34.96
N VAL A 266 -18.50 13.87 36.10
CA VAL A 266 -18.02 14.82 37.11
C VAL A 266 -16.94 15.71 36.48
N PRO A 267 -17.06 17.04 36.48
CA PRO A 267 -16.02 17.92 35.97
C PRO A 267 -14.73 17.67 36.74
N LEU A 268 -13.61 17.64 36.05
CA LEU A 268 -12.27 17.39 36.60
C LEU A 268 -11.92 18.30 37.81
N ALA A 269 -12.54 19.48 37.87
CA ALA A 269 -12.41 20.43 38.97
C ALA A 269 -12.99 19.91 40.32
N ASP A 270 -14.11 19.16 40.26
CA ASP A 270 -14.74 18.62 41.47
C ASP A 270 -14.02 17.37 42.00
N ALA A 271 -13.43 16.58 41.11
CA ALA A 271 -12.60 15.44 41.52
C ALA A 271 -11.30 15.90 42.21
N ILE A 272 -10.72 16.99 41.76
CA ILE A 272 -9.55 17.64 42.39
C ILE A 272 -9.95 18.25 43.74
N GLY A 273 -11.12 18.87 43.84
CA GLY A 273 -11.66 19.46 45.09
C GLY A 273 -11.90 18.42 46.18
N GLN A 274 -12.51 17.27 45.85
CA GLN A 274 -12.76 16.17 46.79
C GLN A 274 -11.49 15.46 47.23
N PHE A 275 -10.47 15.35 46.36
CA PHE A 275 -9.16 14.80 46.72
C PHE A 275 -8.41 15.70 47.68
N LEU A 276 -8.44 17.04 47.48
CA LEU A 276 -7.82 18.04 48.33
C LEU A 276 -8.50 18.11 49.71
N HIS A 277 -9.81 17.92 49.81
CA HIS A 277 -10.52 17.98 51.10
C HIS A 277 -10.28 16.74 52.01
N ARG A 278 -9.98 15.58 51.41
CA ARG A 278 -9.62 14.36 52.18
C ARG A 278 -8.18 14.33 52.66
N CYS A 279 -7.30 15.18 52.13
CA CYS A 279 -5.91 15.32 52.54
C CYS A 279 -5.71 16.51 53.49
N GLY A 280 -6.75 17.27 53.86
CA GLY A 280 -6.70 18.54 54.57
C GLY A 280 -6.28 18.47 56.04
N ASP A 281 -6.47 17.35 56.73
CA ASP A 281 -6.25 17.27 58.19
C ASP A 281 -4.84 16.89 58.64
N ALA A 282 -3.92 16.60 57.67
CA ALA A 282 -2.55 16.23 57.98
C ALA A 282 -1.47 17.26 57.55
N ILE A 283 -1.84 18.37 56.97
CA ILE A 283 -0.92 19.25 56.21
C ILE A 283 -0.78 20.67 56.80
N ASP A 284 -1.57 21.08 57.77
CA ASP A 284 -1.59 22.48 58.24
C ASP A 284 -0.29 22.95 58.96
N ALA A 285 0.55 22.03 59.39
CA ALA A 285 1.84 22.41 59.99
C ALA A 285 3.02 22.54 59.00
N ALA A 286 2.93 21.86 57.80
CA ALA A 286 3.99 21.88 56.79
C ALA A 286 3.79 22.98 55.72
N GLN A 287 2.56 23.41 55.53
CA GLN A 287 2.22 24.39 54.47
C GLN A 287 2.72 25.80 54.71
N ALA A 288 2.83 26.25 55.99
CA ALA A 288 3.32 27.58 56.30
C ALA A 288 4.81 27.80 55.99
N ALA A 289 5.61 26.71 56.06
CA ALA A 289 7.03 26.78 55.73
C ALA A 289 7.32 26.67 54.23
N VAL A 290 6.53 25.86 53.50
CA VAL A 290 6.68 25.69 52.05
C VAL A 290 6.15 26.89 51.27
N ALA A 291 5.05 27.51 51.71
CA ALA A 291 4.48 28.70 51.07
C ALA A 291 5.44 29.90 51.14
N ARG A 292 6.14 30.06 52.25
CA ARG A 292 7.17 31.13 52.38
C ARG A 292 8.40 30.86 51.50
N GLY A 293 8.85 29.60 51.36
CA GLY A 293 9.94 29.20 50.46
C GLY A 293 9.61 29.43 48.99
N LEU A 294 8.39 29.11 48.58
CA LEU A 294 7.91 29.26 47.19
C LEU A 294 7.75 30.73 46.77
N LEU A 295 7.26 31.57 47.65
CA LEU A 295 7.15 33.03 47.41
C LEU A 295 8.54 33.69 47.25
N ILE A 296 9.53 33.26 48.00
CA ILE A 296 10.92 33.75 47.90
C ILE A 296 11.54 33.24 46.57
N GLY A 297 11.32 31.99 46.17
CA GLY A 297 11.80 31.41 44.91
C GLY A 297 11.20 32.07 43.68
N VAL A 298 9.90 32.34 43.69
CA VAL A 298 9.19 33.01 42.58
C VAL A 298 9.63 34.46 42.45
N ASN A 299 9.83 35.19 43.56
CA ASN A 299 10.33 36.55 43.53
C ASN A 299 11.81 36.63 43.07
N MET A 300 12.65 35.66 43.38
CA MET A 300 14.00 35.56 42.85
C MET A 300 14.02 35.30 41.35
N LEU A 301 13.16 34.41 40.87
CA LEU A 301 13.04 34.08 39.41
C LEU A 301 12.50 35.28 38.59
N LEU A 302 11.57 36.06 39.16
CA LEU A 302 11.05 37.28 38.53
C LEU A 302 12.07 38.43 38.49
N ALA A 303 13.09 38.42 39.37
CA ALA A 303 14.18 39.42 39.39
C ALA A 303 15.20 39.19 38.25
N PHE A 304 15.28 37.96 37.69
CA PHE A 304 16.19 37.63 36.58
C PHE A 304 15.61 37.84 35.17
N VAL A 305 14.37 38.31 35.06
CA VAL A 305 13.78 38.61 33.75
C VAL A 305 14.21 40.02 33.31
N PRO A 306 15.05 40.16 32.28
CA PRO A 306 15.51 41.48 31.85
C PRO A 306 14.34 42.31 31.30
N ARG A 307 14.07 43.45 31.93
CA ARG A 307 13.10 44.44 31.48
C ARG A 307 13.63 45.13 30.22
N ARG A 308 13.39 44.59 29.04
CA ARG A 308 13.61 45.29 27.78
C ARG A 308 12.46 46.29 27.55
N ARG A 309 12.78 47.56 27.57
CA ARG A 309 11.90 48.62 27.09
C ARG A 309 11.82 48.50 25.56
N ALA A 310 10.77 47.89 25.03
CA ALA A 310 10.48 47.91 23.61
C ALA A 310 9.76 49.20 23.23
N ARG A 311 10.30 49.97 22.31
CA ARG A 311 9.60 51.03 21.59
C ARG A 311 8.68 50.38 20.59
N TYR A 312 7.37 50.52 20.73
CA TYR A 312 6.38 49.96 19.82
C TYR A 312 6.22 50.83 18.57
N PRO A 313 6.25 50.28 17.35
CA PRO A 313 5.73 50.97 16.18
C PRO A 313 4.20 50.83 16.12
N THR A 314 3.55 51.89 15.70
CA THR A 314 2.09 52.17 15.76
C THR A 314 1.26 51.49 14.70
N SER A 315 1.55 50.21 14.28
CA SER A 315 0.64 49.46 13.39
C SER A 315 0.92 47.95 13.46
N ILE A 316 0.17 47.24 14.30
CA ILE A 316 0.17 45.77 14.31
C ILE A 316 -1.26 45.28 14.07
N PRO A 317 -1.50 44.41 13.07
CA PRO A 317 -2.84 43.87 12.82
C PRO A 317 -3.30 42.97 13.98
N ARG A 318 -4.60 43.03 14.28
CA ARG A 318 -5.26 42.36 15.42
C ARG A 318 -5.11 40.82 15.47
N THR A 319 -4.59 40.19 14.43
CA THR A 319 -4.37 38.73 14.35
C THR A 319 -3.17 38.25 15.17
N ALA A 320 -2.14 39.04 15.34
CA ALA A 320 -0.93 38.67 16.09
C ALA A 320 -1.15 38.53 17.62
N LEU A 321 -2.10 39.27 18.18
CA LEU A 321 -2.41 39.23 19.62
C LEU A 321 -3.12 37.93 20.06
N ARG A 322 -3.75 37.24 19.16
CA ARG A 322 -4.50 36.00 19.47
C ARG A 322 -3.57 34.77 19.55
N GLU A 323 -2.46 34.81 18.85
CA GLU A 323 -1.47 33.71 18.83
C GLU A 323 -0.55 33.75 20.07
N GLU A 324 -0.20 34.94 20.54
CA GLU A 324 0.64 35.10 21.72
C GLU A 324 -0.07 34.68 23.03
N SER A 325 -1.39 34.87 23.09
CA SER A 325 -2.21 34.42 24.23
C SER A 325 -2.36 32.89 24.29
N ARG A 326 -2.29 32.21 23.13
CA ARG A 326 -2.37 30.74 23.04
C ARG A 326 -1.03 30.08 23.45
N ARG A 327 0.10 30.68 23.09
CA ARG A 327 1.44 30.25 23.53
C ARG A 327 1.64 30.36 25.04
N ARG A 328 1.12 31.43 25.67
CA ARG A 328 1.17 31.59 27.13
C ARG A 328 0.33 30.56 27.87
N ARG A 329 -0.82 30.15 27.33
CA ARG A 329 -1.68 29.12 27.94
C ARG A 329 -1.08 27.71 27.81
N LEU A 330 -0.39 27.38 26.71
CA LEU A 330 0.34 26.14 26.55
C LEU A 330 1.57 26.03 27.46
N GLY A 331 2.29 27.12 27.66
CA GLY A 331 3.39 27.20 28.62
C GLY A 331 2.93 26.98 30.06
N LEU A 332 1.76 27.54 30.44
CA LEU A 332 1.18 27.40 31.77
C LEU A 332 0.70 25.99 32.07
N VAL A 333 0.14 25.28 31.08
CA VAL A 333 -0.26 23.86 31.18
C VAL A 333 0.97 22.95 31.34
N GLY A 334 2.07 23.26 30.66
CA GLY A 334 3.34 22.54 30.84
C GLY A 334 3.92 22.71 32.27
N ILE A 335 3.87 23.91 32.80
CA ILE A 335 4.35 24.21 34.15
C ILE A 335 3.49 23.51 35.23
N VAL A 336 2.17 23.50 35.05
CA VAL A 336 1.24 22.82 35.98
C VAL A 336 1.44 21.27 35.93
N ALA A 337 1.70 20.70 34.75
CA ALA A 337 2.01 19.26 34.62
C ALA A 337 3.33 18.90 35.32
N VAL A 338 4.35 19.73 35.20
CA VAL A 338 5.64 19.54 35.88
C VAL A 338 5.47 19.69 37.40
N ALA A 339 4.68 20.66 37.87
CA ALA A 339 4.38 20.84 39.30
C ALA A 339 3.59 19.62 39.88
N ALA A 340 2.65 19.06 39.13
CA ALA A 340 1.92 17.86 39.52
C ALA A 340 2.82 16.60 39.58
N LEU A 341 3.76 16.45 38.65
CA LEU A 341 4.78 15.39 38.66
C LEU A 341 5.78 15.53 39.81
N LEU A 342 6.13 16.77 40.18
CA LEU A 342 6.98 17.05 41.32
C LEU A 342 6.28 16.76 42.67
N ALA A 343 4.96 16.94 42.71
CA ALA A 343 4.15 16.62 43.89
C ALA A 343 3.97 15.08 44.03
N ALA A 344 3.83 14.33 42.91
CA ALA A 344 3.80 12.86 42.92
C ALA A 344 5.14 12.24 43.34
N GLY A 345 6.27 12.86 42.95
CA GLY A 345 7.60 12.43 43.37
C GLY A 345 7.86 12.57 44.91
N ALA A 346 7.17 13.50 45.56
CA ALA A 346 7.25 13.68 47.00
C ALA A 346 6.53 12.56 47.81
N SER A 347 5.56 11.87 47.18
CA SER A 347 4.81 10.77 47.84
C SER A 347 5.60 9.44 47.91
N VAL A 348 6.65 9.29 47.11
CA VAL A 348 7.54 8.09 47.15
C VAL A 348 8.49 8.10 48.34
N ALA A 349 8.66 9.25 49.00
CA ALA A 349 9.52 9.39 50.20
C ALA A 349 8.98 8.74 51.48
N SER A 350 7.77 8.12 51.44
CA SER A 350 7.11 7.56 52.62
C SER A 350 7.17 6.02 52.79
N LEU A 351 7.98 5.35 51.97
CA LEU A 351 8.25 3.91 52.18
C LEU A 351 9.35 3.68 53.22
N PRO A 352 9.19 2.71 54.14
CA PRO A 352 10.17 2.53 55.21
C PRO A 352 11.49 1.94 54.70
N ASN A 353 12.53 2.79 54.87
CA ASN A 353 13.93 2.44 54.91
C ASN A 353 14.80 2.23 53.67
N PRO A 354 15.18 3.29 52.95
CA PRO A 354 16.59 3.48 52.66
C PRO A 354 17.16 4.65 53.49
N ARG A 355 18.48 4.70 53.66
CA ARG A 355 19.15 5.81 54.33
C ARG A 355 18.68 7.15 53.72
N PRO A 356 18.33 8.18 54.53
CA PRO A 356 17.71 9.42 54.00
C PRO A 356 18.52 10.10 52.90
N THR A 357 19.83 9.95 52.88
CA THR A 357 20.72 10.41 51.81
C THR A 357 20.51 9.73 50.47
N ASP A 358 20.30 8.41 50.48
CA ASP A 358 20.11 7.62 49.23
C ASP A 358 18.74 7.90 48.62
N ALA A 359 17.72 8.14 49.42
CA ALA A 359 16.36 8.49 48.93
C ALA A 359 16.33 9.87 48.29
N ILE A 360 17.00 10.87 48.90
CA ILE A 360 17.11 12.22 48.35
C ILE A 360 17.88 12.20 47.02
N LEU A 361 18.97 11.44 46.95
CA LEU A 361 19.78 11.30 45.73
C LEU A 361 18.98 10.66 44.60
N ARG A 362 18.26 9.55 44.85
CA ARG A 362 17.39 8.90 43.87
C ARG A 362 16.28 9.84 43.39
N ALA A 363 15.64 10.55 44.31
CA ALA A 363 14.60 11.54 43.92
C ALA A 363 15.15 12.71 43.08
N SER A 364 16.41 13.11 43.32
CA SER A 364 17.05 14.14 42.48
C SER A 364 17.39 13.60 41.09
N ILE A 365 17.94 12.38 40.98
CA ILE A 365 18.23 11.70 39.72
C ILE A 365 16.94 11.53 38.90
N ALA A 366 15.86 11.05 39.54
CA ALA A 366 14.56 10.87 38.91
C ALA A 366 14.00 12.17 38.32
N ARG A 367 14.05 13.27 39.12
CA ARG A 367 13.56 14.59 38.65
C ARG A 367 14.36 15.14 37.48
N THR A 368 15.67 15.03 37.52
CA THR A 368 16.54 15.47 36.41
C THR A 368 16.25 14.65 35.17
N ALA A 369 16.20 13.33 35.28
CA ALA A 369 15.94 12.45 34.16
C ALA A 369 14.56 12.67 33.51
N ILE A 370 13.50 12.91 34.30
CA ILE A 370 12.18 13.28 33.78
C ILE A 370 12.21 14.66 33.10
N GLY A 371 12.93 15.62 33.68
CA GLY A 371 13.10 16.95 33.08
C GLY A 371 13.83 16.90 31.74
N ASP A 372 14.89 16.12 31.65
CA ASP A 372 15.65 15.88 30.42
C ASP A 372 14.74 15.23 29.35
N ALA A 373 14.02 14.17 29.73
CA ALA A 373 13.10 13.49 28.80
C ALA A 373 12.01 14.43 28.26
N LEU A 374 11.41 15.26 29.10
CA LEU A 374 10.41 16.24 28.70
C LEU A 374 10.99 17.35 27.82
N GLY A 375 12.19 17.82 28.10
CA GLY A 375 12.88 18.82 27.29
C GLY A 375 13.17 18.32 25.87
N LEU A 376 13.66 17.10 25.76
CA LEU A 376 13.92 16.44 24.48
C LEU A 376 12.62 16.24 23.68
N LEU A 377 11.56 15.71 24.32
CA LEU A 377 10.24 15.56 23.70
C LEU A 377 9.65 16.87 23.23
N THR A 378 9.76 17.93 24.03
CA THR A 378 9.28 19.27 23.64
C THR A 378 9.99 19.75 22.37
N THR A 379 11.30 19.48 22.26
CA THR A 379 12.09 19.83 21.07
C THR A 379 11.64 19.06 19.83
N VAL A 380 11.27 17.79 20.00
CA VAL A 380 10.76 16.95 18.89
C VAL A 380 9.36 17.39 18.45
N GLU A 381 8.48 17.69 19.38
CA GLU A 381 7.08 18.08 19.13
C GLU A 381 6.92 19.57 18.78
N GLU A 382 7.99 20.37 18.86
CA GLU A 382 7.95 21.79 18.51
C GLU A 382 7.67 21.97 17.02
N ARG A 383 6.55 22.62 16.71
CA ARG A 383 6.15 22.88 15.33
C ARG A 383 6.74 24.20 14.82
N VAL A 384 7.49 24.09 13.74
CA VAL A 384 7.98 25.22 12.95
C VAL A 384 7.33 25.12 11.57
N ASP A 385 6.68 26.15 11.12
CA ASP A 385 5.91 26.19 9.85
C ASP A 385 4.86 25.07 9.75
N GLY A 386 4.26 24.70 10.90
CA GLY A 386 3.22 23.66 10.98
C GLY A 386 3.73 22.23 11.02
N ARG A 387 5.04 21.99 10.88
CA ARG A 387 5.68 20.67 10.91
C ARG A 387 6.48 20.50 12.20
N ASP A 388 6.41 19.33 12.81
CA ASP A 388 7.27 18.96 13.93
C ASP A 388 8.65 18.49 13.46
N LEU A 389 9.52 18.08 14.38
CA LEU A 389 10.87 17.66 14.02
C LEU A 389 10.88 16.30 13.30
N VAL A 390 9.90 15.42 13.55
CA VAL A 390 9.77 14.14 12.86
C VAL A 390 9.60 14.37 11.36
N ASP A 391 8.76 15.34 10.99
CA ASP A 391 8.54 15.70 9.58
C ASP A 391 9.72 16.46 8.94
N ARG A 392 10.46 17.25 9.74
CA ARG A 392 11.52 18.15 9.23
C ARG A 392 12.89 17.49 9.17
N ASP A 393 13.25 16.71 10.19
CA ASP A 393 14.53 16.03 10.33
C ASP A 393 14.35 14.73 11.13
N PRO A 394 13.87 13.64 10.48
CA PRO A 394 13.60 12.37 11.13
C PRO A 394 14.83 11.81 11.86
N ARG A 395 16.03 11.98 11.31
CA ARG A 395 17.28 11.47 11.92
C ARG A 395 17.63 12.17 13.23
N ARG A 396 17.35 13.46 13.31
CA ARG A 396 17.55 14.22 14.53
C ARG A 396 16.47 13.92 15.54
N ALA A 397 15.23 13.79 15.09
CA ALA A 397 14.10 13.40 15.94
C ALA A 397 14.34 12.03 16.58
N ASP A 398 14.81 11.06 15.82
CA ASP A 398 15.15 9.71 16.26
C ASP A 398 16.16 9.74 17.41
N ARG A 399 17.31 10.40 17.24
CA ARG A 399 18.31 10.54 18.31
C ARG A 399 17.73 11.18 19.58
N LEU A 400 16.95 12.24 19.45
CA LEU A 400 16.35 12.92 20.61
C LEU A 400 15.31 12.05 21.32
N LEU A 401 14.56 11.23 20.57
CA LEU A 401 13.61 10.29 21.14
C LEU A 401 14.32 9.12 21.84
N GLU A 402 15.41 8.59 21.28
CA GLU A 402 16.25 7.60 21.94
C GLU A 402 16.88 8.14 23.23
N GLU A 403 17.42 9.36 23.21
CA GLU A 403 17.94 10.04 24.39
C GLU A 403 16.84 10.25 25.44
N SER A 404 15.64 10.62 25.00
CA SER A 404 14.47 10.76 25.87
C SER A 404 14.06 9.42 26.51
N LEU A 405 14.10 8.31 25.75
CA LEU A 405 13.81 6.97 26.25
C LEU A 405 14.85 6.55 27.30
N ALA A 406 16.13 6.78 27.03
CA ALA A 406 17.21 6.48 27.99
C ALA A 406 17.06 7.30 29.30
N ALA A 407 16.58 8.54 29.20
CA ALA A 407 16.27 9.35 30.35
C ALA A 407 15.07 8.79 31.16
N VAL A 408 14.02 8.31 30.49
CA VAL A 408 12.88 7.62 31.13
C VAL A 408 13.33 6.34 31.84
N GLU A 409 14.21 5.54 31.22
CA GLU A 409 14.78 4.33 31.85
C GLU A 409 15.60 4.67 33.08
N LYS A 410 16.40 5.74 33.02
CA LYS A 410 17.15 6.25 34.17
C LYS A 410 16.23 6.70 35.32
N ALA A 411 15.08 7.31 35.00
CA ALA A 411 14.07 7.65 36.00
C ALA A 411 13.42 6.40 36.62
N SER A 412 13.15 5.39 35.80
CA SER A 412 12.65 4.08 36.26
C SER A 412 13.64 3.37 37.21
N ALA A 413 14.92 3.37 36.83
CA ALA A 413 16.00 2.79 37.67
C ALA A 413 16.16 3.56 39.00
N ALA A 414 15.83 4.86 39.04
CA ALA A 414 15.81 5.67 40.24
C ALA A 414 14.56 5.44 41.12
N GLY A 415 13.64 4.54 40.73
CA GLY A 415 12.50 4.08 41.52
C GLY A 415 11.17 4.81 41.20
N VAL A 416 11.07 5.53 40.09
CA VAL A 416 9.78 6.08 39.62
C VAL A 416 8.89 4.94 39.12
N SER A 417 7.62 4.94 39.53
CA SER A 417 6.68 3.91 39.11
C SER A 417 6.47 3.92 37.61
N SER A 418 6.31 2.74 37.01
CA SER A 418 6.02 2.60 35.58
C SER A 418 4.77 3.37 35.18
N SER A 419 3.71 3.33 36.00
CA SER A 419 2.47 4.07 35.73
C SER A 419 2.65 5.60 35.63
N SER A 420 3.65 6.15 36.30
CA SER A 420 4.00 7.58 36.20
C SER A 420 4.82 7.90 34.93
N LEU A 421 5.52 6.91 34.38
CA LEU A 421 6.37 7.04 33.20
C LEU A 421 5.64 6.66 31.90
N ASP A 422 4.54 5.91 32.01
CA ASP A 422 3.78 5.44 30.84
C ASP A 422 3.33 6.56 29.88
N PRO A 423 2.89 7.75 30.35
CA PRO A 423 2.54 8.83 29.45
C PRO A 423 3.73 9.34 28.64
N LEU A 424 4.93 9.34 29.22
CA LEU A 424 6.16 9.76 28.54
C LEU A 424 6.59 8.69 27.53
N ARG A 425 6.60 7.42 27.95
CA ARG A 425 6.87 6.29 27.05
C ARG A 425 5.96 6.30 25.85
N SER A 426 4.65 6.46 26.05
CA SER A 426 3.68 6.49 24.97
C SER A 426 3.88 7.67 24.01
N ARG A 427 4.41 8.80 24.45
CA ARG A 427 4.75 9.94 23.58
C ARG A 427 6.00 9.63 22.75
N ILE A 428 7.04 9.08 23.38
CA ILE A 428 8.28 8.67 22.70
C ILE A 428 7.97 7.59 21.67
N GLU A 429 7.21 6.56 22.05
CA GLU A 429 6.80 5.48 21.15
C GLU A 429 6.04 6.02 19.92
N ARG A 430 5.10 6.95 20.11
CA ARG A 430 4.40 7.56 18.96
C ARG A 430 5.33 8.32 18.02
N GLY A 431 6.34 9.01 18.57
CA GLY A 431 7.34 9.69 17.76
C GLY A 431 8.19 8.71 16.95
N LEU A 432 8.66 7.63 17.59
CA LEU A 432 9.41 6.56 16.94
C LEU A 432 8.54 5.80 15.93
N ASP A 433 7.31 5.47 16.30
CA ASP A 433 6.35 4.82 15.38
C ASP A 433 6.12 5.65 14.11
N ALA A 434 6.04 6.98 14.24
CA ALA A 434 5.91 7.87 13.09
C ALA A 434 7.18 7.88 12.20
N ILE A 435 8.37 7.93 12.79
CA ILE A 435 9.65 7.91 12.05
C ILE A 435 9.81 6.60 11.26
N PHE A 436 9.47 5.47 11.90
CA PHE A 436 9.69 4.15 11.32
C PHE A 436 8.46 3.59 10.60
N ALA A 437 7.45 4.40 10.38
CA ALA A 437 6.18 4.00 9.78
C ALA A 437 5.57 2.75 10.44
N VAL A 438 5.58 2.70 11.77
CA VAL A 438 5.00 1.63 12.60
C VAL A 438 3.54 1.93 12.91
N ALA A 439 2.67 0.96 12.64
CA ALA A 439 1.31 0.92 13.17
C ALA A 439 1.21 -0.15 14.27
N ARG A 440 0.56 0.16 15.38
CA ARG A 440 0.32 -0.81 16.45
C ARG A 440 -1.02 -1.50 16.23
N ILE A 441 -1.00 -2.83 16.19
CA ILE A 441 -2.20 -3.65 16.04
C ILE A 441 -3.07 -3.49 17.29
N ARG A 442 -4.26 -2.92 17.15
CA ARG A 442 -5.20 -2.67 18.25
C ARG A 442 -6.45 -3.52 18.13
N ASP A 443 -7.00 -3.59 16.92
CA ASP A 443 -8.25 -4.28 16.65
C ASP A 443 -7.98 -5.72 16.22
N VAL A 444 -8.16 -6.62 17.15
CA VAL A 444 -7.94 -8.07 16.99
C VAL A 444 -9.21 -8.81 17.34
N THR A 445 -9.68 -9.64 16.42
CA THR A 445 -10.85 -10.49 16.64
C THR A 445 -10.44 -11.95 16.42
N THR A 446 -10.72 -12.81 17.38
CA THR A 446 -10.61 -14.26 17.16
C THR A 446 -11.75 -14.70 16.27
N VAL A 447 -11.44 -15.14 15.05
CA VAL A 447 -12.41 -15.64 14.08
C VAL A 447 -12.85 -17.05 14.45
N ALA A 448 -11.88 -17.92 14.73
CA ALA A 448 -12.15 -19.29 15.16
C ALA A 448 -11.10 -19.76 16.18
N ASP A 449 -11.54 -20.38 17.24
CA ASP A 449 -10.71 -21.12 18.16
C ASP A 449 -10.73 -22.60 17.76
N LEU A 450 -9.73 -22.98 16.95
CA LEU A 450 -9.62 -24.31 16.41
C LEU A 450 -9.31 -25.35 17.50
N ALA A 451 -8.60 -24.97 18.57
CA ALA A 451 -8.30 -25.86 19.68
C ALA A 451 -9.56 -26.21 20.50
N THR A 452 -10.51 -25.30 20.59
CA THR A 452 -11.81 -25.56 21.24
C THR A 452 -12.71 -26.38 20.31
N ALA A 453 -12.69 -26.09 18.99
CA ALA A 453 -13.55 -26.79 18.03
C ALA A 453 -13.08 -28.22 17.74
N PHE A 454 -11.77 -28.49 17.79
CA PHE A 454 -11.21 -29.77 17.38
C PHE A 454 -10.13 -30.26 18.34
N THR A 455 -10.27 -31.51 18.78
CA THR A 455 -9.25 -32.13 19.63
C THR A 455 -7.92 -32.31 18.91
N GLY A 456 -6.84 -31.82 19.51
CA GLY A 456 -5.47 -32.01 19.04
C GLY A 456 -5.21 -31.33 17.67
N VAL A 457 -5.70 -30.11 17.52
CA VAL A 457 -5.50 -29.29 16.33
C VAL A 457 -3.99 -29.08 16.06
N ASP A 458 -3.60 -29.16 14.78
CA ASP A 458 -2.23 -28.93 14.32
C ASP A 458 -2.26 -28.33 12.89
N PRO A 459 -2.68 -27.06 12.76
CA PRO A 459 -2.80 -26.41 11.46
C PRO A 459 -1.42 -26.15 10.87
N THR A 460 -1.33 -26.31 9.56
CA THR A 460 -0.06 -26.17 8.81
C THR A 460 -0.10 -25.06 7.80
N ASP A 461 -1.27 -24.81 7.19
CA ASP A 461 -1.44 -23.82 6.14
C ASP A 461 -2.87 -23.30 6.10
N MET A 462 -3.07 -22.11 5.54
CA MET A 462 -4.39 -21.49 5.38
C MET A 462 -4.44 -20.66 4.11
N VAL A 463 -5.55 -20.74 3.40
CA VAL A 463 -5.84 -19.89 2.26
C VAL A 463 -7.19 -19.18 2.42
N LEU A 464 -7.29 -17.98 1.88
CA LEU A 464 -8.52 -17.20 1.83
C LEU A 464 -9.19 -17.42 0.47
N ALA A 465 -10.39 -17.95 0.47
CA ALA A 465 -11.17 -18.16 -0.75
C ALA A 465 -11.92 -16.89 -1.20
N SER A 466 -12.34 -16.84 -2.45
CA SER A 466 -13.01 -15.67 -3.03
C SER A 466 -14.40 -15.36 -2.42
N ASP A 467 -15.04 -16.35 -1.79
CA ASP A 467 -16.28 -16.18 -1.02
C ASP A 467 -16.02 -15.60 0.39
N GLY A 468 -14.76 -15.32 0.73
CA GLY A 468 -14.34 -14.85 2.03
C GLY A 468 -14.12 -15.96 3.06
N SER A 469 -14.39 -17.21 2.77
CA SER A 469 -14.14 -18.32 3.68
C SER A 469 -12.64 -18.64 3.78
N LEU A 470 -12.21 -19.12 4.95
CA LEU A 470 -10.84 -19.52 5.21
C LEU A 470 -10.74 -21.05 5.21
N TRP A 471 -9.73 -21.57 4.54
CA TRP A 471 -9.52 -23.01 4.43
C TRP A 471 -8.20 -23.39 5.08
N VAL A 472 -8.27 -24.19 6.14
CA VAL A 472 -7.12 -24.56 6.98
C VAL A 472 -6.77 -26.02 6.75
N ALA A 473 -5.54 -26.27 6.32
CA ALA A 473 -4.99 -27.60 6.16
C ALA A 473 -4.31 -28.06 7.45
N GLU A 474 -4.60 -29.30 7.87
CA GLU A 474 -3.93 -29.98 8.97
C GLU A 474 -3.28 -31.28 8.42
N VAL A 475 -2.02 -31.16 8.00
CA VAL A 475 -1.29 -32.28 7.41
C VAL A 475 -1.15 -33.44 8.41
N GLY A 476 -0.74 -33.18 9.64
CA GLY A 476 -0.55 -34.18 10.69
C GLY A 476 -1.84 -34.87 11.14
N ARG A 477 -2.99 -34.22 11.00
CA ARG A 477 -4.30 -34.77 11.36
C ARG A 477 -5.12 -35.28 10.17
N GLY A 478 -4.61 -35.07 8.98
CA GLY A 478 -5.25 -35.55 7.75
C GLY A 478 -6.59 -34.88 7.46
N ARG A 479 -6.78 -33.57 7.75
CA ARG A 479 -8.07 -32.88 7.54
C ARG A 479 -7.88 -31.53 6.85
N LEU A 480 -8.96 -31.12 6.15
CA LEU A 480 -9.15 -29.77 5.65
C LEU A 480 -10.39 -29.16 6.31
N ILE A 481 -10.23 -28.02 6.93
CA ILE A 481 -11.25 -27.31 7.70
C ILE A 481 -11.61 -26.02 6.98
N ARG A 482 -12.90 -25.82 6.72
CA ARG A 482 -13.44 -24.54 6.27
C ARG A 482 -13.91 -23.74 7.48
N VAL A 483 -13.53 -22.49 7.55
CA VAL A 483 -13.91 -21.53 8.57
C VAL A 483 -14.68 -20.39 7.91
N ASP A 484 -15.87 -20.09 8.41
CA ASP A 484 -16.63 -18.91 8.04
C ASP A 484 -16.21 -17.73 8.95
N PRO A 485 -15.56 -16.68 8.42
CA PRO A 485 -15.10 -15.58 9.26
C PRO A 485 -16.22 -14.71 9.85
N ALA A 486 -17.41 -14.74 9.28
CA ALA A 486 -18.54 -13.95 9.76
C ALA A 486 -19.20 -14.59 11.00
N THR A 487 -19.27 -15.93 11.04
CA THR A 487 -19.93 -16.68 12.11
C THR A 487 -18.97 -17.39 13.07
N GLY A 488 -17.73 -17.56 12.66
CA GLY A 488 -16.72 -18.37 13.37
C GLY A 488 -16.94 -19.87 13.25
N GLN A 489 -17.94 -20.31 12.47
CA GLN A 489 -18.24 -21.70 12.27
C GLN A 489 -17.13 -22.42 11.54
N SER A 490 -16.68 -23.55 12.08
CA SER A 490 -15.60 -24.36 11.52
C SER A 490 -16.13 -25.76 11.17
N THR A 491 -15.94 -26.17 9.90
CA THR A 491 -16.48 -27.45 9.37
C THR A 491 -15.34 -28.22 8.69
N VAL A 492 -15.24 -29.53 8.99
CA VAL A 492 -14.30 -30.41 8.31
C VAL A 492 -14.92 -30.92 7.01
N LEU A 493 -14.35 -30.53 5.88
CA LEU A 493 -14.83 -30.91 4.55
C LEU A 493 -14.08 -32.10 3.92
N TYR A 494 -12.88 -32.41 4.45
CA TYR A 494 -12.06 -33.50 3.93
C TYR A 494 -11.33 -34.21 5.08
N ARG A 495 -11.26 -35.54 4.98
CA ARG A 495 -10.49 -36.38 5.92
C ARG A 495 -9.69 -37.42 5.17
N SER A 496 -8.46 -37.65 5.58
CA SER A 496 -7.65 -38.78 5.14
C SER A 496 -8.34 -40.09 5.46
N GLY A 497 -8.29 -41.02 4.51
CA GLY A 497 -8.96 -42.34 4.61
C GLY A 497 -10.45 -42.33 4.22
N GLN A 498 -11.03 -41.19 3.95
CA GLN A 498 -12.40 -41.10 3.44
C GLN A 498 -12.45 -41.49 1.96
N GLU A 499 -13.50 -42.21 1.56
CA GLU A 499 -13.80 -42.45 0.15
C GLU A 499 -14.51 -41.22 -0.44
N LEU A 500 -13.91 -40.61 -1.44
CA LEU A 500 -14.40 -39.41 -2.12
C LEU A 500 -14.24 -39.62 -3.63
N ASP A 501 -15.29 -39.34 -4.39
CA ASP A 501 -15.30 -39.43 -5.86
C ASP A 501 -14.59 -40.70 -6.41
N GLY A 502 -14.87 -41.85 -5.76
CA GLY A 502 -14.32 -43.16 -6.14
C GLY A 502 -12.85 -43.39 -5.80
N ALA A 503 -12.25 -42.59 -4.94
CA ALA A 503 -10.86 -42.76 -4.50
C ALA A 503 -10.72 -42.54 -2.97
N ILE A 504 -9.70 -43.16 -2.37
CA ILE A 504 -9.39 -42.97 -0.94
C ILE A 504 -8.52 -41.71 -0.78
N ALA A 505 -9.03 -40.78 -0.01
CA ALA A 505 -8.37 -39.51 0.30
C ALA A 505 -7.06 -39.75 1.08
N GLY A 506 -5.96 -39.17 0.63
CA GLY A 506 -4.68 -39.08 1.36
C GLY A 506 -4.66 -38.02 2.45
N ALA A 507 -3.59 -37.88 3.20
CA ALA A 507 -3.42 -36.72 4.09
C ALA A 507 -3.25 -35.44 3.24
N PRO A 508 -3.87 -34.30 3.60
CA PRO A 508 -3.62 -33.02 2.95
C PRO A 508 -2.12 -32.76 2.82
N TRP A 509 -1.73 -32.19 1.69
CA TRP A 509 -0.31 -31.87 1.46
C TRP A 509 -0.12 -30.39 1.18
N MET A 510 -0.82 -29.85 0.18
CA MET A 510 -0.75 -28.47 -0.23
C MET A 510 -2.15 -27.97 -0.63
N ILE A 511 -2.44 -26.71 -0.37
CA ILE A 511 -3.72 -26.07 -0.74
C ILE A 511 -3.48 -24.77 -1.50
N ALA A 512 -4.41 -24.42 -2.40
CA ALA A 512 -4.44 -23.16 -3.11
C ALA A 512 -5.87 -22.74 -3.41
N THR A 513 -6.11 -21.45 -3.60
CA THR A 513 -7.41 -20.91 -4.05
C THR A 513 -7.31 -20.40 -5.47
N ALA A 514 -8.36 -20.58 -6.26
CA ALA A 514 -8.45 -20.05 -7.60
C ALA A 514 -9.91 -19.72 -7.96
N ALA A 515 -10.22 -18.45 -8.12
CA ALA A 515 -11.55 -17.99 -8.47
C ALA A 515 -12.65 -18.57 -7.54
N THR A 516 -13.45 -19.51 -8.05
CA THR A 516 -14.57 -20.15 -7.35
C THR A 516 -14.20 -21.47 -6.68
N ASP A 517 -12.92 -21.84 -6.67
CA ASP A 517 -12.48 -23.16 -6.24
C ASP A 517 -11.35 -23.10 -5.20
N VAL A 518 -11.30 -24.12 -4.34
CA VAL A 518 -10.13 -24.47 -3.55
C VAL A 518 -9.57 -25.79 -4.08
N VAL A 519 -8.28 -25.84 -4.29
CA VAL A 519 -7.57 -27.03 -4.76
C VAL A 519 -6.69 -27.57 -3.64
N LEU A 520 -6.86 -28.85 -3.35
CA LEU A 520 -6.04 -29.61 -2.40
C LEU A 520 -5.25 -30.67 -3.15
N ILE A 521 -3.97 -30.77 -2.90
CA ILE A 521 -3.15 -31.93 -3.25
C ILE A 521 -2.88 -32.73 -1.99
N ASP A 522 -3.08 -34.04 -2.05
CA ASP A 522 -2.86 -34.96 -0.92
C ASP A 522 -1.55 -35.75 -1.03
N ARG A 523 -1.13 -36.38 0.06
CA ARG A 523 0.07 -37.22 0.11
C ARG A 523 -0.04 -38.55 -0.68
N ALA A 524 -1.25 -38.94 -1.08
CA ALA A 524 -1.47 -40.04 -2.00
C ALA A 524 -1.31 -39.61 -3.47
N ARG A 525 -0.85 -38.36 -3.74
CA ARG A 525 -0.67 -37.82 -5.09
C ARG A 525 -1.96 -37.69 -5.86
N GLN A 526 -3.04 -37.37 -5.17
CA GLN A 526 -4.32 -37.03 -5.74
C GLN A 526 -4.57 -35.53 -5.57
N ALA A 527 -5.23 -34.92 -6.54
CA ALA A 527 -5.68 -33.55 -6.46
C ALA A 527 -7.21 -33.52 -6.37
N TRP A 528 -7.71 -32.64 -5.54
CA TRP A 528 -9.11 -32.46 -5.21
C TRP A 528 -9.51 -31.03 -5.45
N ARG A 529 -10.62 -30.81 -6.12
CA ARG A 529 -11.25 -29.51 -6.34
C ARG A 529 -12.48 -29.39 -5.45
N PHE A 530 -12.60 -28.33 -4.71
CA PHE A 530 -13.78 -27.95 -3.95
C PHE A 530 -14.38 -26.71 -4.60
N ASP A 531 -15.53 -26.86 -5.24
CA ASP A 531 -16.33 -25.73 -5.67
C ASP A 531 -16.90 -25.02 -4.44
N LEU A 532 -16.73 -23.68 -4.35
CA LEU A 532 -17.17 -22.90 -3.18
C LEU A 532 -18.69 -22.91 -2.99
N GLY A 533 -19.45 -23.06 -4.07
CA GLY A 533 -20.91 -23.14 -4.01
C GLY A 533 -21.41 -24.51 -3.50
N GLU A 534 -20.82 -25.59 -4.00
CA GLU A 534 -21.25 -26.97 -3.66
C GLU A 534 -20.52 -27.53 -2.43
N GLN A 535 -19.28 -27.13 -2.21
CA GLN A 535 -18.40 -27.57 -1.11
C GLN A 535 -18.14 -29.10 -1.10
N VAL A 536 -18.35 -29.74 -2.24
CA VAL A 536 -18.13 -31.19 -2.41
C VAL A 536 -16.78 -31.39 -3.12
N PRO A 537 -15.91 -32.27 -2.61
CA PRO A 537 -14.66 -32.57 -3.29
C PRO A 537 -14.86 -33.40 -4.55
N HIS A 538 -14.32 -32.90 -5.66
CA HIS A 538 -14.22 -33.61 -6.93
C HIS A 538 -12.78 -33.91 -7.26
N ARG A 539 -12.54 -35.11 -7.79
CA ARG A 539 -11.20 -35.49 -8.18
C ARG A 539 -10.72 -34.71 -9.40
N LEU A 540 -9.56 -34.13 -9.31
CA LEU A 540 -8.92 -33.38 -10.38
C LEU A 540 -7.77 -34.18 -10.98
N GLY A 541 -7.86 -34.52 -12.27
CA GLY A 541 -6.83 -35.29 -12.98
C GLY A 541 -5.60 -34.41 -13.27
N LEU A 542 -4.51 -34.59 -12.52
CA LEU A 542 -3.23 -33.93 -12.77
C LEU A 542 -2.18 -34.97 -13.21
N GLN A 543 -1.83 -34.98 -14.49
CA GLN A 543 -0.74 -35.82 -15.00
C GLN A 543 0.60 -35.32 -14.42
N GLY A 544 1.54 -36.25 -14.18
CA GLY A 544 2.88 -35.90 -13.68
C GLY A 544 2.99 -35.58 -12.20
N LEU A 545 1.88 -35.53 -11.46
CA LEU A 545 1.90 -35.24 -10.02
C LEU A 545 2.69 -36.30 -9.22
N ALA A 546 2.73 -37.53 -9.69
CA ALA A 546 3.47 -38.64 -9.06
C ALA A 546 4.99 -38.43 -9.05
N THR A 547 5.54 -37.62 -9.97
CA THR A 547 6.99 -37.34 -10.09
C THR A 547 7.45 -36.15 -9.24
N VAL A 548 6.53 -35.36 -8.70
CA VAL A 548 6.84 -34.21 -7.86
C VAL A 548 7.51 -34.67 -6.56
N SER A 549 8.54 -33.95 -6.11
CA SER A 549 9.24 -34.28 -4.86
C SER A 549 8.30 -34.32 -3.65
N PRO A 550 8.44 -35.29 -2.74
CA PRO A 550 7.66 -35.33 -1.51
C PRO A 550 7.94 -34.16 -0.55
N ASP A 551 9.04 -33.45 -0.74
CA ASP A 551 9.44 -32.32 0.08
C ASP A 551 8.88 -30.99 -0.42
N SER A 552 8.21 -30.99 -1.60
CA SER A 552 7.55 -29.82 -2.14
C SER A 552 6.44 -29.32 -1.20
N ARG A 553 6.32 -28.01 -1.05
CA ARG A 553 5.38 -27.37 -0.08
C ARG A 553 4.66 -26.18 -0.66
N LEU A 554 5.17 -25.58 -1.73
CA LEU A 554 4.67 -24.34 -2.28
C LEU A 554 3.78 -24.62 -3.48
N PHE A 555 2.53 -24.21 -3.37
CA PHE A 555 1.50 -24.44 -4.37
C PHE A 555 0.56 -23.23 -4.44
N SER A 556 0.25 -22.80 -5.64
CA SER A 556 -0.64 -21.68 -5.89
C SER A 556 -1.45 -21.89 -7.16
N ALA A 557 -2.49 -21.10 -7.33
CA ALA A 557 -3.34 -21.15 -8.51
C ALA A 557 -3.67 -19.72 -8.96
N LEU A 558 -3.83 -19.55 -10.27
CA LEU A 558 -4.23 -18.29 -10.88
C LEU A 558 -5.36 -18.51 -11.86
N GLN A 559 -6.45 -17.76 -11.69
CA GLN A 559 -7.55 -17.76 -12.66
C GLN A 559 -7.02 -17.34 -14.04
N HIS A 560 -7.34 -18.16 -15.03
CA HIS A 560 -6.96 -17.91 -16.42
C HIS A 560 -8.20 -17.53 -17.23
N ARG A 561 -8.11 -16.39 -17.94
CA ARG A 561 -9.21 -15.84 -18.75
C ARG A 561 -10.52 -15.56 -17.98
N PRO A 562 -10.55 -14.66 -16.99
CA PRO A 562 -11.81 -14.21 -16.41
C PRO A 562 -12.79 -13.71 -17.51
N PRO A 563 -14.12 -13.98 -17.42
CA PRO A 563 -14.82 -14.54 -16.26
C PRO A 563 -14.89 -16.06 -16.23
N LEU A 564 -14.15 -16.80 -17.07
CA LEU A 564 -14.19 -18.27 -17.08
C LEU A 564 -13.64 -18.82 -15.76
N GLU A 565 -14.32 -19.81 -15.20
CA GLU A 565 -13.94 -20.51 -13.97
C GLU A 565 -12.85 -21.57 -14.24
N ILE A 566 -11.81 -21.18 -14.99
CA ILE A 566 -10.64 -22.00 -15.28
C ILE A 566 -9.40 -21.35 -14.69
N PHE A 567 -8.48 -22.15 -14.17
CA PHE A 567 -7.28 -21.67 -13.51
C PHE A 567 -6.07 -22.54 -13.81
N ASN A 568 -4.90 -21.94 -13.86
CA ASN A 568 -3.62 -22.64 -13.95
C ASN A 568 -3.11 -22.94 -12.54
N LEU A 569 -2.36 -24.03 -12.41
CA LEU A 569 -1.75 -24.46 -11.15
C LEU A 569 -0.23 -24.30 -11.24
N TYR A 570 0.37 -23.86 -10.15
CA TYR A 570 1.81 -23.65 -10.03
C TYR A 570 2.33 -24.35 -8.77
N LEU A 571 3.43 -25.09 -8.89
CA LEU A 571 4.03 -25.82 -7.80
C LEU A 571 5.55 -25.72 -7.88
N VAL A 572 6.21 -25.41 -6.77
CA VAL A 572 7.67 -25.48 -6.69
C VAL A 572 8.10 -26.91 -6.35
N ASP A 573 8.78 -27.57 -7.27
CA ASP A 573 9.35 -28.88 -7.03
C ASP A 573 10.65 -28.76 -6.23
N ALA A 574 10.64 -29.25 -5.00
CA ALA A 574 11.75 -29.12 -4.07
C ALA A 574 13.04 -29.85 -4.50
N ALA A 575 12.92 -30.89 -5.34
CA ALA A 575 14.08 -31.64 -5.80
C ALA A 575 14.86 -30.90 -6.89
N THR A 576 14.16 -30.21 -7.78
CA THR A 576 14.75 -29.52 -8.93
C THR A 576 14.86 -28.01 -8.73
N GLY A 577 14.09 -27.44 -7.81
CA GLY A 577 13.93 -25.99 -7.67
C GLY A 577 13.15 -25.36 -8.82
N GLU A 578 12.47 -26.15 -9.63
CA GLU A 578 11.69 -25.70 -10.78
C GLU A 578 10.27 -25.36 -10.38
N VAL A 579 9.68 -24.35 -11.01
CA VAL A 579 8.26 -24.07 -10.92
C VAL A 579 7.55 -24.83 -12.01
N LEU A 580 6.74 -25.79 -11.62
CA LEU A 580 5.92 -26.61 -12.50
C LEU A 580 4.55 -25.95 -12.71
N LYS A 581 4.17 -25.77 -13.97
CA LYS A 581 2.88 -25.18 -14.34
C LYS A 581 1.99 -26.22 -15.03
N TRP A 582 0.79 -26.45 -14.49
CA TRP A 582 -0.30 -27.12 -15.21
C TRP A 582 -1.17 -26.07 -15.87
N THR A 583 -1.23 -26.10 -17.19
CA THR A 583 -2.07 -25.19 -17.95
C THR A 583 -3.45 -25.82 -18.15
N SER A 584 -4.49 -25.08 -17.76
CA SER A 584 -5.89 -25.51 -17.93
C SER A 584 -6.30 -25.55 -19.39
N GLY A 585 -7.20 -26.48 -19.73
CA GLY A 585 -7.97 -26.41 -20.96
C GLY A 585 -9.12 -25.41 -20.85
N ASP A 586 -9.67 -25.02 -21.99
CA ASP A 586 -10.80 -24.06 -22.07
C ASP A 586 -12.16 -24.75 -21.87
N VAL A 587 -12.28 -25.59 -20.83
CA VAL A 587 -13.50 -26.36 -20.54
C VAL A 587 -13.90 -26.25 -19.06
N ILE A 588 -15.20 -26.23 -18.81
CA ILE A 588 -15.78 -26.27 -17.47
C ILE A 588 -16.47 -27.61 -17.26
N PRO A 589 -16.27 -28.31 -16.13
CA PRO A 589 -15.31 -28.01 -15.07
C PRO A 589 -13.85 -28.08 -15.55
N VAL A 590 -12.97 -27.33 -14.89
CA VAL A 590 -11.56 -27.20 -15.26
C VAL A 590 -10.88 -28.57 -15.45
N ARG A 591 -10.09 -28.70 -16.51
CA ARG A 591 -9.32 -29.93 -16.82
C ARG A 591 -7.91 -29.54 -17.28
N TYR A 592 -6.97 -30.44 -17.01
CA TYR A 592 -5.56 -30.27 -17.41
C TYR A 592 -5.21 -31.33 -18.43
N PRO A 593 -5.06 -30.98 -19.73
CA PRO A 593 -4.92 -31.92 -20.82
C PRO A 593 -3.55 -32.62 -20.88
N GLY A 594 -2.55 -32.09 -20.16
CA GLY A 594 -1.18 -32.61 -20.20
C GLY A 594 -0.45 -32.54 -18.86
N PRO A 595 0.77 -33.09 -18.84
CA PRO A 595 1.67 -32.97 -17.68
C PRO A 595 2.11 -31.51 -17.47
N PRO A 596 2.67 -31.18 -16.28
CA PRO A 596 3.16 -29.84 -16.03
C PRO A 596 4.36 -29.52 -16.92
N ALA A 597 4.47 -28.26 -17.30
CA ALA A 597 5.65 -27.76 -17.99
C ALA A 597 6.51 -26.91 -17.01
N PRO A 598 7.84 -26.91 -17.16
CA PRO A 598 8.69 -25.96 -16.47
C PRO A 598 8.26 -24.54 -16.80
N PHE A 599 8.12 -23.70 -15.77
CA PHE A 599 7.68 -22.31 -15.94
C PHE A 599 8.84 -21.31 -15.97
N LEU A 600 9.95 -21.61 -15.27
CA LEU A 600 11.12 -20.74 -15.25
C LEU A 600 11.92 -20.89 -16.56
N VAL A 601 11.87 -19.88 -17.40
CA VAL A 601 12.59 -19.88 -18.68
C VAL A 601 14.00 -19.30 -18.49
N LYS A 602 15.04 -20.01 -18.99
CA LYS A 602 16.44 -19.53 -19.09
C LYS A 602 17.20 -19.30 -17.78
N ARG A 603 16.67 -19.71 -16.63
CA ARG A 603 17.34 -19.50 -15.35
C ARG A 603 17.33 -20.76 -14.46
N PRO A 604 18.06 -21.82 -14.86
CA PRO A 604 18.17 -23.02 -14.01
C PRO A 604 18.96 -22.79 -12.70
N ASP A 605 19.64 -21.66 -12.59
CA ASP A 605 20.40 -21.23 -11.42
C ASP A 605 19.55 -20.47 -10.38
N LEU A 606 18.31 -20.12 -10.70
CA LEU A 606 17.41 -19.51 -9.72
C LEU A 606 16.79 -20.59 -8.86
N ALA A 607 17.29 -20.62 -7.67
CA ALA A 607 16.85 -21.52 -6.64
C ALA A 607 15.47 -21.15 -6.10
N ALA A 608 14.40 -21.54 -6.80
CA ALA A 608 13.10 -21.65 -6.16
C ALA A 608 13.10 -22.68 -5.02
N ALA A 609 14.17 -23.50 -4.95
CA ALA A 609 14.36 -24.50 -3.91
C ALA A 609 14.46 -23.92 -2.48
N ASP A 610 14.95 -22.70 -2.32
CA ASP A 610 15.02 -22.00 -1.03
C ASP A 610 13.82 -21.04 -0.81
N ALA A 611 12.88 -21.01 -1.72
CA ALA A 611 11.66 -20.25 -1.55
C ALA A 611 10.84 -20.76 -0.35
N ARG A 612 10.28 -19.86 0.40
CA ARG A 612 9.49 -20.14 1.61
C ARG A 612 8.00 -20.02 1.39
N ASP A 613 7.63 -19.20 0.39
CA ASP A 613 6.25 -19.00 0.00
C ASP A 613 6.14 -18.67 -1.48
N LEU A 614 4.97 -18.91 -2.06
CA LEU A 614 4.64 -18.74 -3.45
C LEU A 614 3.30 -18.03 -3.58
N MET A 615 3.32 -16.85 -4.14
CA MET A 615 2.11 -16.11 -4.53
C MET A 615 2.07 -16.01 -6.06
N VAL A 616 0.90 -16.18 -6.65
CA VAL A 616 0.68 -15.98 -8.08
C VAL A 616 -0.52 -15.04 -8.27
N ASP A 617 -0.25 -13.93 -8.90
CA ASP A 617 -1.26 -12.98 -9.37
C ASP A 617 -1.09 -12.76 -10.88
N VAL A 618 -0.79 -11.57 -11.34
CA VAL A 618 -0.34 -11.32 -12.72
C VAL A 618 1.10 -11.81 -12.92
N ASN A 619 1.89 -11.81 -11.86
CA ASN A 619 3.26 -12.32 -11.81
C ASN A 619 3.32 -13.53 -10.90
N LEU A 620 4.42 -14.24 -10.92
CA LEU A 620 4.74 -15.23 -9.92
C LEU A 620 5.80 -14.64 -8.97
N TRP A 621 5.56 -14.78 -7.68
CA TRP A 621 6.39 -14.23 -6.61
C TRP A 621 6.93 -15.38 -5.76
N LEU A 622 8.25 -15.48 -5.66
CA LEU A 622 8.94 -16.41 -4.78
C LEU A 622 9.50 -15.64 -3.59
N LEU A 623 8.99 -15.92 -2.42
CA LEU A 623 9.47 -15.33 -1.18
C LEU A 623 10.64 -16.14 -0.64
N HIS A 624 11.74 -15.47 -0.34
CA HIS A 624 12.92 -16.04 0.30
C HIS A 624 13.06 -15.49 1.74
N ALA A 625 14.08 -15.93 2.46
CA ALA A 625 14.28 -15.54 3.86
C ALA A 625 14.35 -14.01 4.10
N SER A 626 14.85 -13.25 3.14
CA SER A 626 15.04 -11.80 3.27
C SER A 626 14.81 -11.04 1.97
N THR A 627 14.41 -11.72 0.90
CA THR A 627 14.22 -11.16 -0.43
C THR A 627 12.99 -11.74 -1.10
N VAL A 628 12.60 -11.18 -2.22
CA VAL A 628 11.56 -11.70 -3.09
C VAL A 628 12.10 -11.76 -4.52
N THR A 629 11.74 -12.80 -5.26
CA THR A 629 11.97 -12.90 -6.69
C THR A 629 10.65 -12.73 -7.41
N ARG A 630 10.54 -11.70 -8.22
CA ARG A 630 9.40 -11.49 -9.13
C ARG A 630 9.69 -12.19 -10.45
N VAL A 631 8.76 -12.97 -10.94
CA VAL A 631 8.87 -13.70 -12.22
C VAL A 631 7.85 -13.14 -13.19
N ASN A 632 8.31 -12.52 -14.26
CA ASN A 632 7.46 -12.06 -15.35
C ASN A 632 7.48 -13.08 -16.48
N PHE A 633 6.32 -13.65 -16.82
CA PHE A 633 6.20 -14.61 -17.94
C PHE A 633 7.26 -15.73 -17.95
N GLY A 634 7.57 -16.27 -16.78
CA GLY A 634 8.59 -17.31 -16.62
C GLY A 634 10.03 -16.80 -16.59
N THR A 635 10.26 -15.49 -16.73
CA THR A 635 11.57 -14.87 -16.62
C THR A 635 11.71 -14.17 -15.28
N PRO A 636 12.56 -14.68 -14.36
CA PRO A 636 12.81 -13.99 -13.09
C PRO A 636 13.57 -12.69 -13.29
N LEU A 637 13.15 -11.66 -12.58
CA LEU A 637 13.84 -10.38 -12.51
C LEU A 637 15.02 -10.48 -11.54
N SER A 638 16.11 -9.81 -11.86
CA SER A 638 17.23 -9.64 -10.93
C SER A 638 16.85 -8.73 -9.76
N GLN A 639 17.61 -8.78 -8.66
CA GLN A 639 17.40 -7.88 -7.52
C GLN A 639 17.64 -6.39 -7.89
N ALA A 640 18.35 -6.12 -8.99
CA ALA A 640 18.53 -4.76 -9.51
C ALA A 640 17.29 -4.28 -10.28
N GLU A 641 16.53 -5.19 -10.88
CA GLU A 641 15.29 -4.89 -11.60
C GLU A 641 14.09 -4.82 -10.64
N TYR A 642 14.06 -5.68 -9.62
CA TYR A 642 13.02 -5.66 -8.59
C TYR A 642 13.56 -6.16 -7.25
N SER A 643 13.36 -5.40 -6.20
CA SER A 643 13.66 -5.79 -4.83
C SER A 643 12.72 -5.09 -3.87
N LEU A 644 12.43 -5.72 -2.73
CA LEU A 644 11.76 -5.02 -1.64
C LEU A 644 12.78 -4.09 -0.95
N ASP A 645 12.35 -2.87 -0.66
CA ASP A 645 13.13 -1.96 0.17
C ASP A 645 13.41 -2.59 1.53
N ARG A 646 14.57 -2.29 2.09
CA ARG A 646 14.85 -2.69 3.45
C ARG A 646 13.93 -1.93 4.41
N PRO A 647 13.11 -2.62 5.21
CA PRO A 647 12.25 -1.96 6.18
C PRO A 647 13.08 -1.26 7.27
N PRO A 648 12.62 -0.14 7.82
CA PRO A 648 13.28 0.53 8.94
C PRO A 648 13.42 -0.40 10.15
N ASP A 649 14.54 -0.30 10.85
CA ASP A 649 14.85 -1.23 11.95
C ASP A 649 13.93 -1.03 13.17
N ALA A 650 13.46 0.16 13.48
CA ALA A 650 12.54 0.47 14.58
C ALA A 650 12.97 -0.16 15.94
N GLY A 651 14.28 -0.22 16.20
CA GLY A 651 14.83 -0.91 17.38
C GLY A 651 14.74 -2.44 17.35
N LEU A 652 14.41 -3.03 16.20
CA LEU A 652 14.26 -4.46 15.98
C LEU A 652 15.59 -5.10 15.53
N ARG A 653 15.57 -6.43 15.40
CA ARG A 653 16.76 -7.19 14.97
C ARG A 653 17.08 -6.87 13.51
N PRO A 654 18.36 -6.74 13.15
CA PRO A 654 18.76 -6.47 11.76
C PRO A 654 18.52 -7.65 10.81
N THR A 655 18.32 -8.85 11.34
CA THR A 655 18.03 -10.07 10.59
C THR A 655 16.57 -10.13 10.21
N LEU A 656 16.27 -10.48 8.96
CA LEU A 656 14.94 -10.71 8.43
C LEU A 656 14.68 -12.23 8.36
N ASP A 657 13.43 -12.64 8.57
CA ASP A 657 12.95 -14.01 8.42
C ASP A 657 11.55 -14.01 7.80
N TYR A 658 11.49 -13.70 6.49
CA TYR A 658 10.26 -13.68 5.74
C TYR A 658 9.68 -15.08 5.61
N ARG A 659 8.39 -15.25 5.88
CA ARG A 659 7.74 -16.56 5.89
C ARG A 659 6.55 -16.67 4.98
N THR A 660 5.73 -15.64 4.90
CA THR A 660 4.54 -15.64 4.04
C THR A 660 4.42 -14.33 3.29
N ILE A 661 3.88 -14.40 2.07
CA ILE A 661 3.62 -13.26 1.19
C ILE A 661 2.17 -13.34 0.70
N ASP A 662 1.50 -12.21 0.71
CA ASP A 662 0.18 -12.05 0.11
C ASP A 662 0.02 -10.64 -0.45
N SER A 663 -1.05 -10.39 -1.19
CA SER A 663 -1.32 -9.09 -1.79
C SER A 663 -2.77 -8.65 -1.61
N ALA A 664 -2.95 -7.35 -1.49
CA ALA A 664 -4.28 -6.74 -1.47
C ALA A 664 -4.29 -5.44 -2.25
N THR A 665 -5.48 -5.06 -2.72
CA THR A 665 -5.71 -3.77 -3.37
C THR A 665 -6.34 -2.80 -2.38
N ILE A 666 -5.74 -1.62 -2.21
CA ILE A 666 -6.23 -0.53 -1.38
C ILE A 666 -6.55 0.65 -2.28
N GLY A 667 -7.83 0.88 -2.55
CA GLY A 667 -8.24 1.88 -3.54
C GLY A 667 -7.71 1.52 -4.93
N ASP A 668 -6.74 2.30 -5.42
CA ASP A 668 -6.05 2.09 -6.71
C ASP A 668 -4.64 1.48 -6.57
N ARG A 669 -4.21 1.19 -5.33
CA ARG A 669 -2.85 0.70 -5.05
C ARG A 669 -2.86 -0.80 -4.79
N GLU A 670 -1.97 -1.49 -5.47
CA GLU A 670 -1.66 -2.88 -5.20
C GLU A 670 -0.49 -2.96 -4.21
N VAL A 671 -0.70 -3.67 -3.11
CA VAL A 671 0.21 -3.74 -1.98
C VAL A 671 0.57 -5.19 -1.70
N ILE A 672 1.85 -5.45 -1.54
CA ILE A 672 2.37 -6.74 -1.07
C ILE A 672 2.51 -6.68 0.45
N TYR A 673 2.09 -7.74 1.11
CA TYR A 673 2.24 -7.96 2.54
C TYR A 673 3.17 -9.13 2.80
N VAL A 674 4.11 -8.94 3.71
CA VAL A 674 5.09 -9.96 4.08
C VAL A 674 5.12 -10.10 5.60
N TYR A 675 5.05 -11.32 6.12
CA TYR A 675 5.27 -11.59 7.53
C TYR A 675 6.76 -11.86 7.79
N ASP A 676 7.38 -11.03 8.64
CA ASP A 676 8.76 -11.16 9.14
C ASP A 676 8.75 -11.79 10.53
N ALA A 677 9.04 -13.08 10.59
CA ALA A 677 8.99 -13.86 11.83
C ALA A 677 10.15 -13.55 12.80
N ALA A 678 11.31 -13.08 12.29
CA ALA A 678 12.43 -12.71 13.15
C ALA A 678 12.09 -11.53 14.05
N ASN A 679 11.22 -10.65 13.58
CA ASN A 679 10.84 -9.42 14.26
C ASN A 679 9.35 -9.39 14.65
N ALA A 680 8.61 -10.48 14.42
CA ALA A 680 7.19 -10.60 14.72
C ALA A 680 6.40 -9.38 14.21
N ARG A 681 6.52 -9.09 12.88
CA ARG A 681 5.88 -7.93 12.24
C ARG A 681 5.29 -8.28 10.88
N ILE A 682 4.28 -7.53 10.48
CA ILE A 682 3.76 -7.52 9.12
C ILE A 682 4.33 -6.30 8.41
N LEU A 683 4.86 -6.48 7.21
CA LEU A 683 5.43 -5.43 6.38
C LEU A 683 4.54 -5.22 5.16
N SER A 684 4.45 -3.99 4.66
CA SER A 684 3.81 -3.73 3.39
C SER A 684 4.72 -2.94 2.45
N PHE A 685 4.60 -3.28 1.16
CA PHE A 685 5.40 -2.70 0.09
C PHE A 685 4.52 -2.38 -1.11
N GLN A 686 4.87 -1.37 -1.87
CA GLN A 686 4.25 -1.15 -3.17
C GLN A 686 4.59 -2.32 -4.10
N ARG A 687 3.58 -2.90 -4.74
CA ARG A 687 3.78 -4.04 -5.64
C ARG A 687 4.57 -3.66 -6.89
N ALA A 688 4.44 -2.42 -7.37
CA ALA A 688 5.05 -1.97 -8.61
C ALA A 688 6.58 -1.99 -8.54
N ASP A 689 7.16 -1.44 -7.47
CA ASP A 689 8.58 -1.15 -7.33
C ASP A 689 9.23 -1.72 -6.06
N GLY A 690 8.45 -2.32 -5.17
CA GLY A 690 8.95 -2.85 -3.90
C GLY A 690 9.20 -1.81 -2.82
N ALA A 691 8.79 -0.56 -3.03
CA ALA A 691 8.98 0.52 -2.07
C ALA A 691 8.26 0.22 -0.75
N PHE A 692 8.97 0.38 0.37
CA PHE A 692 8.41 0.17 1.70
C PHE A 692 7.29 1.18 1.99
N ILE A 693 6.17 0.72 2.55
CA ILE A 693 5.02 1.55 2.93
C ILE A 693 4.91 1.68 4.44
N ARG A 694 4.74 0.55 5.14
CA ARG A 694 4.42 0.51 6.57
C ARG A 694 4.77 -0.83 7.19
N GLN A 695 4.90 -0.84 8.50
CA GLN A 695 5.02 -2.06 9.28
C GLN A 695 4.01 -2.07 10.44
N TRP A 696 3.48 -3.24 10.76
CA TRP A 696 2.58 -3.45 11.88
C TRP A 696 3.24 -4.35 12.91
N LEU A 697 3.22 -3.90 14.16
CA LEU A 697 3.73 -4.64 15.32
C LEU A 697 2.61 -4.83 16.34
N ALA A 698 2.70 -5.92 17.09
CA ALA A 698 1.88 -6.08 18.27
C ALA A 698 2.25 -5.02 19.33
N PRO A 699 1.31 -4.60 20.20
CA PRO A 699 1.64 -3.72 21.31
C PRO A 699 2.60 -4.45 22.26
N VAL A 700 3.43 -3.68 22.95
CA VAL A 700 4.41 -4.22 23.92
C VAL A 700 3.74 -4.88 25.12
N SER A 701 2.53 -4.45 25.46
CA SER A 701 1.75 -4.95 26.60
C SER A 701 0.27 -5.02 26.25
N GLY A 702 -0.48 -5.78 27.03
CA GLY A 702 -1.93 -5.95 26.83
C GLY A 702 -2.31 -7.31 26.23
N PRO A 703 -3.59 -7.53 25.96
CA PRO A 703 -4.12 -8.85 25.55
C PRO A 703 -3.64 -9.30 24.15
N THR A 704 -3.15 -8.39 23.34
CA THR A 704 -2.64 -8.65 21.98
C THR A 704 -1.12 -8.66 21.90
N ALA A 705 -0.42 -8.48 23.03
CA ALA A 705 1.03 -8.61 23.09
C ALA A 705 1.46 -10.02 22.67
N GLY A 706 2.50 -10.13 21.84
CA GLY A 706 2.99 -11.40 21.33
C GLY A 706 2.08 -12.10 20.30
N LEU A 707 1.02 -11.45 19.81
CA LEU A 707 0.12 -12.02 18.81
C LEU A 707 0.88 -12.51 17.57
N LEU A 708 1.85 -11.73 17.13
CA LEU A 708 2.62 -12.02 15.92
C LEU A 708 3.75 -13.04 16.14
N ASP A 709 4.06 -13.47 17.37
CA ASP A 709 5.17 -14.41 17.65
C ASP A 709 4.88 -15.83 17.14
N SER A 710 3.61 -16.18 16.97
CA SER A 710 3.15 -17.55 16.67
C SER A 710 2.42 -17.69 15.35
N VAL A 711 2.55 -16.74 14.45
CA VAL A 711 1.89 -16.77 13.14
C VAL A 711 2.54 -17.84 12.26
N LEU A 712 1.73 -18.72 11.69
CA LEU A 712 2.12 -19.77 10.75
C LEU A 712 2.00 -19.26 9.31
N THR A 713 0.85 -18.68 9.00
CA THR A 713 0.58 -18.08 7.68
C THR A 713 -0.33 -16.85 7.82
N LEU A 714 -0.29 -16.02 6.79
CA LEU A 714 -1.01 -14.75 6.65
C LEU A 714 -1.79 -14.79 5.35
N SER A 715 -3.06 -14.40 5.39
CA SER A 715 -3.84 -14.07 4.18
C SER A 715 -4.47 -12.71 4.33
N VAL A 716 -4.45 -11.90 3.27
CA VAL A 716 -4.94 -10.51 3.29
C VAL A 716 -6.13 -10.33 2.37
N ALA A 717 -7.21 -9.81 2.92
CA ALA A 717 -8.42 -9.44 2.16
C ALA A 717 -8.44 -7.96 1.84
N SER A 718 -8.74 -7.62 0.59
CA SER A 718 -9.11 -6.26 0.19
C SER A 718 -10.51 -5.93 0.69
N VAL A 719 -10.69 -4.74 1.27
CA VAL A 719 -12.00 -4.22 1.68
C VAL A 719 -12.35 -3.04 0.80
N ALA A 720 -13.55 -3.02 0.21
CA ALA A 720 -13.92 -2.07 -0.84
C ALA A 720 -13.78 -0.60 -0.40
N ASP A 721 -14.15 -0.26 0.83
CA ASP A 721 -14.15 1.11 1.34
C ASP A 721 -13.44 1.22 2.70
N GLY A 722 -12.44 0.36 2.95
CA GLY A 722 -11.75 0.34 4.23
C GLY A 722 -10.30 -0.15 4.15
N PRO A 723 -9.61 -0.15 5.28
CA PRO A 723 -8.28 -0.74 5.37
C PRO A 723 -8.37 -2.26 5.12
N PRO A 724 -7.32 -2.87 4.56
CA PRO A 724 -7.28 -4.29 4.36
C PRO A 724 -7.30 -5.05 5.69
N VAL A 725 -7.75 -6.28 5.61
CA VAL A 725 -7.88 -7.16 6.76
C VAL A 725 -6.93 -8.34 6.58
N ALA A 726 -6.07 -8.56 7.56
CA ALA A 726 -5.23 -9.74 7.62
C ALA A 726 -5.89 -10.83 8.47
N TYR A 727 -5.90 -12.05 7.94
CA TYR A 727 -6.21 -13.26 8.67
C TYR A 727 -4.91 -13.98 9.01
N LEU A 728 -4.68 -14.19 10.28
CA LEU A 728 -3.48 -14.81 10.81
C LEU A 728 -3.82 -16.21 11.35
N LEU A 729 -3.19 -17.22 10.79
CA LEU A 729 -3.25 -18.56 11.35
C LEU A 729 -2.17 -18.71 12.41
N THR A 730 -2.58 -19.10 13.61
CA THR A 730 -1.68 -19.52 14.68
C THR A 730 -1.82 -21.02 14.91
N ARG A 731 -1.06 -21.59 15.83
CA ARG A 731 -1.17 -23.03 16.15
C ARG A 731 -2.54 -23.48 16.65
N THR A 732 -3.37 -22.55 17.14
CA THR A 732 -4.65 -22.90 17.79
C THR A 732 -5.82 -22.07 17.31
N ARG A 733 -5.59 -20.97 16.61
CA ARG A 733 -6.63 -19.99 16.28
C ARG A 733 -6.42 -19.37 14.93
N VAL A 734 -7.53 -18.92 14.34
CA VAL A 734 -7.54 -17.94 13.28
C VAL A 734 -7.94 -16.60 13.86
N VAL A 735 -7.15 -15.58 13.60
CA VAL A 735 -7.32 -14.22 14.12
C VAL A 735 -7.45 -13.24 12.98
N ARG A 736 -8.37 -12.31 13.09
CA ARG A 736 -8.57 -11.20 12.17
C ARG A 736 -7.94 -9.93 12.73
N VAL A 737 -7.19 -9.24 11.91
CA VAL A 737 -6.52 -7.97 12.25
C VAL A 737 -6.83 -6.94 11.17
N VAL A 738 -7.17 -5.71 11.56
CA VAL A 738 -7.33 -4.60 10.63
C VAL A 738 -5.97 -3.91 10.45
N LEU A 739 -5.54 -3.74 9.21
CA LEU A 739 -4.25 -3.13 8.85
C LEU A 739 -4.44 -1.64 8.48
N GLU A 740 -4.74 -0.81 9.51
CA GLU A 740 -4.92 0.64 9.38
C GLU A 740 -3.62 1.41 9.13
#